data_bb603731943fabd37142da6ab5f10171
#
_entry.id   bb603731943fabd37142da6ab5f10171
#
_cell.length_a   1.000
_cell.length_b   1.000
_cell.length_c   1.000
_cell.angle_alpha   90.00
_cell.angle_beta   90.00
_cell.angle_gamma   90.00
#
_symmetry.space_group_name_H-M   'P 1'
#
loop_
_entity.id
_entity.type
_entity.pdbx_description
1 polymer ?
#
loop_
_entity_poly.entity_id
_entity_poly.type
_entity_poly.pdbx_seq_one_letter_code
_entity_poly.pdbx_strand_id
1 'polypeptide(L)'
;MRLGAPAAAVAALVALVVAAPAGAVVLRPCPDSPTARCGTIVVPAVRSDPSAGTMRIAFRRYPALGGRALRTVLAIEGGPGYPSTGSAGYYLALLGPARRTTALVVVDQRGTGSSQLIDCAPLQDFPYAPFAPVALRPYRRAVARCGALLGSRSDAYGTGAAVDDMVAVMDALGVPRFDVYGDSYGSFAAQALVLRHPGHVRSLVLDGTYPLDFDPWARDALAVLRSALRATCDRSPTCPWRTADPGERAATLARRLRARPLEVESRDPGGRPVHVRLDDRGLAGVLAEADGELAIYRDLPAAAEAYDDGDPAPLARLAAEAFAGGANGPAQYYSAGLDAAVECHDYPQLFSLSASPVGRLAQLAAGLRALPADAFAPFDRSTWFGADLESYDWCIGWPRATHAPDPPRPAGAAYPSIPTLVLDGDLDQRTSLIGARRVAARFPDSTLVPVANQGHVTALVDWYGCAAGIVRRFFATRRATGTACAARNPALHLVAAFPRTSRTAPEATPASGDESFAAQRRQAWCAAQAVADAIARYPVIPDSSGAGLRGGRFTATGAYLDHGPVTLRLKGVRFCADVAVSGRVVWQRTSGRVRAVIAYGASRVSLAWSLATLAPAVLRGGARRAGSPAVALRLTVPAP
;
A
#
# COMPACT_ATOMS: atom_id res chain seq x y z
N MET A 1 -20.33 -77.93 50.08
CA MET A 1 -20.03 -77.81 48.62
C MET A 1 -20.45 -76.43 48.17
N ARG A 2 -19.54 -75.51 47.98
CA ARG A 2 -19.81 -74.17 47.40
C ARG A 2 -18.90 -74.02 46.18
N LEU A 3 -19.49 -73.91 45.02
CA LEU A 3 -18.82 -73.66 43.74
C LEU A 3 -18.53 -72.17 43.60
N GLY A 4 -17.26 -71.84 43.45
CA GLY A 4 -16.80 -70.49 43.11
C GLY A 4 -16.87 -70.26 41.62
N ALA A 5 -17.36 -69.08 41.19
CA ALA A 5 -17.36 -68.60 39.82
C ALA A 5 -16.05 -67.82 39.53
N PRO A 6 -15.45 -67.95 38.33
CA PRO A 6 -14.27 -67.20 37.95
C PRO A 6 -14.61 -65.76 37.52
N ALA A 7 -13.86 -64.80 38.02
CA ALA A 7 -13.90 -63.40 37.56
C ALA A 7 -13.20 -63.26 36.21
N ALA A 8 -13.91 -62.74 35.20
CA ALA A 8 -13.36 -62.40 33.90
C ALA A 8 -12.69 -61.01 33.99
N ALA A 9 -11.40 -60.94 33.79
CA ALA A 9 -10.67 -59.68 33.65
C ALA A 9 -10.84 -59.13 32.24
N VAL A 10 -11.50 -58.00 32.10
CA VAL A 10 -11.59 -57.23 30.84
C VAL A 10 -10.32 -56.40 30.72
N ALA A 11 -9.43 -56.80 29.80
CA ALA A 11 -8.28 -56.00 29.41
C ALA A 11 -8.72 -54.91 28.43
N ALA A 12 -8.70 -53.66 28.87
CA ALA A 12 -8.91 -52.50 28.02
C ALA A 12 -7.65 -52.26 27.15
N LEU A 13 -7.73 -52.57 25.88
CA LEU A 13 -6.73 -52.16 24.90
C LEU A 13 -6.84 -50.65 24.68
N VAL A 14 -5.92 -49.89 25.26
CA VAL A 14 -5.70 -48.48 24.85
C VAL A 14 -4.98 -48.51 23.52
N ALA A 15 -5.68 -48.27 22.42
CA ALA A 15 -5.09 -48.01 21.12
C ALA A 15 -4.34 -46.66 21.18
N LEU A 16 -3.03 -46.71 21.30
CA LEU A 16 -2.17 -45.57 20.99
C LEU A 16 -2.30 -45.28 19.49
N VAL A 17 -3.04 -44.23 19.16
CA VAL A 17 -2.99 -43.62 17.84
C VAL A 17 -1.61 -42.96 17.70
N VAL A 18 -0.65 -43.69 17.20
CA VAL A 18 0.63 -43.13 16.74
C VAL A 18 0.27 -42.29 15.52
N ALA A 19 0.28 -40.96 15.68
CA ALA A 19 0.22 -40.05 14.56
C ALA A 19 1.35 -40.38 13.59
N ALA A 20 1.03 -40.81 12.38
CA ALA A 20 2.02 -41.02 11.33
C ALA A 20 2.84 -39.75 11.16
N PRO A 21 4.18 -39.84 10.99
CA PRO A 21 4.99 -38.66 10.70
C PRO A 21 4.44 -37.99 9.44
N ALA A 22 4.18 -36.69 9.52
CA ALA A 22 3.73 -35.91 8.37
C ALA A 22 4.70 -36.18 7.23
N GLY A 23 4.24 -36.84 6.16
CA GLY A 23 5.06 -37.23 5.03
C GLY A 23 5.74 -35.98 4.45
N ALA A 24 7.04 -36.07 4.16
CA ALA A 24 7.79 -34.96 3.60
C ALA A 24 7.06 -34.44 2.35
N VAL A 25 6.79 -33.12 2.34
CA VAL A 25 6.08 -32.48 1.23
C VAL A 25 6.86 -32.63 -0.07
N VAL A 26 6.19 -33.02 -1.14
CA VAL A 26 6.80 -33.15 -2.46
C VAL A 26 6.93 -31.78 -3.11
N LEU A 27 8.15 -31.34 -3.31
CA LEU A 27 8.47 -30.08 -4.00
C LEU A 27 8.74 -30.33 -5.48
N ARG A 28 8.09 -29.57 -6.35
CA ARG A 28 8.26 -29.60 -7.81
C ARG A 28 8.75 -28.24 -8.32
N PRO A 29 9.45 -28.16 -9.46
CA PRO A 29 9.71 -26.86 -10.10
C PRO A 29 8.39 -26.13 -10.35
N CYS A 30 8.35 -24.80 -10.08
CA CYS A 30 7.16 -24.01 -10.39
C CYS A 30 7.09 -23.74 -11.89
N PRO A 31 5.92 -23.84 -12.54
CA PRO A 31 5.80 -23.66 -13.99
C PRO A 31 6.22 -22.27 -14.47
N ASP A 32 5.96 -21.24 -13.65
CA ASP A 32 6.20 -19.83 -13.95
C ASP A 32 7.46 -19.25 -13.31
N SER A 33 8.21 -20.05 -12.55
CA SER A 33 9.44 -19.62 -11.86
C SER A 33 10.45 -20.77 -11.71
N PRO A 34 11.44 -20.86 -12.59
CA PRO A 34 12.42 -21.98 -12.57
C PRO A 34 13.28 -22.00 -11.31
N THR A 35 13.43 -20.87 -10.63
CA THR A 35 14.20 -20.75 -9.38
C THR A 35 13.40 -21.13 -8.13
N ALA A 36 12.09 -21.31 -8.26
CA ALA A 36 11.20 -21.66 -7.17
C ALA A 36 10.88 -23.16 -7.17
N ARG A 37 10.49 -23.66 -6.00
CA ARG A 37 9.90 -24.98 -5.77
C ARG A 37 8.51 -24.80 -5.22
N CYS A 38 7.51 -25.32 -5.91
CA CYS A 38 6.10 -25.29 -5.53
C CYS A 38 5.75 -26.54 -4.73
N GLY A 39 4.92 -26.37 -3.70
CA GLY A 39 4.37 -27.46 -2.91
C GLY A 39 2.95 -27.15 -2.44
N THR A 40 2.26 -28.18 -1.99
CA THR A 40 0.95 -28.07 -1.34
C THR A 40 0.89 -28.97 -0.14
N ILE A 41 0.17 -28.55 0.90
CA ILE A 41 -0.24 -29.42 2.00
C ILE A 41 -1.76 -29.41 2.13
N VAL A 42 -2.31 -30.38 2.83
CA VAL A 42 -3.71 -30.46 3.19
C VAL A 42 -3.84 -30.24 4.68
N VAL A 43 -4.74 -29.35 5.09
CA VAL A 43 -4.98 -28.98 6.49
C VAL A 43 -6.47 -29.10 6.82
N PRO A 44 -6.88 -29.22 8.09
CA PRO A 44 -8.29 -29.14 8.47
C PRO A 44 -8.89 -27.76 8.10
N ALA A 45 -10.11 -27.74 7.57
CA ALA A 45 -10.82 -26.50 7.31
C ALA A 45 -11.07 -25.72 8.61
N VAL A 46 -11.61 -26.41 9.62
CA VAL A 46 -11.79 -25.92 10.98
C VAL A 46 -11.08 -26.88 11.93
N ARG A 47 -10.04 -26.39 12.64
CA ARG A 47 -9.20 -27.26 13.49
C ARG A 47 -9.94 -27.86 14.68
N SER A 48 -10.94 -27.15 15.19
CA SER A 48 -11.80 -27.61 16.28
C SER A 48 -12.90 -28.58 15.84
N ASP A 49 -13.16 -28.67 14.53
CA ASP A 49 -14.17 -29.56 13.95
C ASP A 49 -13.62 -30.30 12.72
N PRO A 50 -13.10 -31.54 12.91
CA PRO A 50 -12.61 -32.35 11.80
C PRO A 50 -13.67 -32.70 10.74
N SER A 51 -14.96 -32.63 11.08
CA SER A 51 -16.06 -32.89 10.16
C SER A 51 -16.29 -31.78 9.15
N ALA A 52 -15.76 -30.57 9.39
CA ALA A 52 -15.81 -29.42 8.48
C ALA A 52 -14.98 -29.62 7.20
N GLY A 53 -14.24 -30.74 7.08
CA GLY A 53 -13.45 -31.10 5.91
C GLY A 53 -12.02 -30.54 5.94
N THR A 54 -11.41 -30.49 4.75
CA THR A 54 -10.00 -30.08 4.60
C THR A 54 -9.82 -28.98 3.58
N MET A 55 -8.70 -28.27 3.66
CA MET A 55 -8.27 -27.25 2.71
C MET A 55 -6.89 -27.56 2.15
N ARG A 56 -6.67 -27.23 0.89
CA ARG A 56 -5.37 -27.30 0.23
C ARG A 56 -4.68 -25.94 0.36
N ILE A 57 -3.47 -25.93 0.89
CA ILE A 57 -2.62 -24.75 1.06
C ILE A 57 -1.43 -24.85 0.14
N ALA A 58 -1.26 -23.87 -0.74
CA ALA A 58 -0.17 -23.79 -1.70
C ALA A 58 0.92 -22.84 -1.21
N PHE A 59 2.16 -23.13 -1.57
CA PHE A 59 3.30 -22.30 -1.22
C PHE A 59 4.42 -22.42 -2.25
N ARG A 60 5.35 -21.45 -2.20
CA ARG A 60 6.60 -21.48 -2.98
C ARG A 60 7.78 -21.34 -2.05
N ARG A 61 8.81 -22.14 -2.30
CA ARG A 61 10.12 -22.04 -1.66
C ARG A 61 11.15 -21.60 -2.68
N TYR A 62 11.87 -20.54 -2.38
CA TYR A 62 13.03 -20.05 -3.12
C TYR A 62 14.29 -20.44 -2.33
N PRO A 63 15.10 -21.41 -2.80
CA PRO A 63 16.34 -21.80 -2.15
C PRO A 63 17.34 -20.65 -2.07
N ALA A 64 18.26 -20.73 -1.11
CA ALA A 64 19.40 -19.82 -1.06
C ALA A 64 20.29 -20.01 -2.31
N LEU A 65 20.72 -18.89 -2.93
CA LEU A 65 21.52 -18.94 -4.17
C LEU A 65 22.91 -19.57 -3.97
N GLY A 66 23.45 -19.56 -2.75
CA GLY A 66 24.72 -20.20 -2.40
C GLY A 66 24.60 -21.70 -2.06
N GLY A 67 23.46 -22.33 -2.35
CA GLY A 67 23.19 -23.74 -2.11
C GLY A 67 22.71 -24.04 -0.67
N ARG A 68 23.44 -23.59 0.36
CA ARG A 68 23.07 -23.80 1.77
C ARG A 68 22.40 -22.56 2.36
N ALA A 69 21.18 -22.70 2.85
CA ALA A 69 20.52 -21.67 3.61
C ALA A 69 21.02 -21.63 5.06
N LEU A 70 21.46 -20.47 5.51
CA LEU A 70 21.76 -20.20 6.93
C LEU A 70 20.50 -19.76 7.69
N ARG A 71 19.48 -19.29 6.96
CA ARG A 71 18.18 -18.87 7.48
C ARG A 71 17.08 -19.05 6.44
N THR A 72 15.86 -19.12 6.90
CA THR A 72 14.67 -19.08 6.06
C THR A 72 13.79 -17.91 6.54
N VAL A 73 13.32 -17.10 5.61
CA VAL A 73 12.34 -16.05 5.84
C VAL A 73 10.98 -16.55 5.32
N LEU A 74 9.97 -16.48 6.16
CA LEU A 74 8.56 -16.55 5.77
C LEU A 74 8.09 -15.12 5.53
N ALA A 75 7.66 -14.81 4.30
CA ALA A 75 7.07 -13.51 3.98
C ALA A 75 5.55 -13.64 3.86
N ILE A 76 4.84 -12.72 4.49
CA ILE A 76 3.37 -12.66 4.61
C ILE A 76 2.90 -11.36 3.97
N GLU A 77 2.09 -11.49 2.94
CA GLU A 77 1.57 -10.39 2.12
C GLU A 77 0.46 -9.62 2.84
N GLY A 78 0.31 -8.37 2.44
CA GLY A 78 -0.76 -7.48 2.84
C GLY A 78 -2.12 -7.79 2.22
N GLY A 79 -2.99 -6.82 2.23
CA GLY A 79 -4.39 -6.84 1.83
C GLY A 79 -5.29 -6.61 3.04
N PRO A 80 -6.02 -7.62 3.54
CA PRO A 80 -6.00 -9.06 3.19
C PRO A 80 -6.47 -9.35 1.76
N GLY A 81 -6.32 -10.59 1.32
CA GLY A 81 -6.82 -11.05 0.01
C GLY A 81 -5.76 -11.25 -1.08
N TYR A 82 -4.58 -10.64 -0.96
CA TYR A 82 -3.48 -10.88 -1.89
C TYR A 82 -2.74 -12.20 -1.59
N PRO A 83 -2.39 -12.99 -2.62
CA PRO A 83 -1.56 -14.18 -2.44
C PRO A 83 -0.09 -13.79 -2.28
N SER A 84 0.58 -14.29 -1.25
CA SER A 84 2.02 -14.01 -1.02
C SER A 84 2.90 -14.48 -2.18
N THR A 85 2.47 -15.49 -2.95
CA THR A 85 3.20 -15.94 -4.14
C THR A 85 3.19 -14.91 -5.27
N GLY A 86 2.18 -14.04 -5.34
CA GLY A 86 2.09 -12.93 -6.29
C GLY A 86 3.15 -11.86 -6.05
N SER A 87 3.47 -11.60 -4.79
CA SER A 87 4.45 -10.59 -4.37
C SER A 87 5.87 -11.14 -4.15
N ALA A 88 6.12 -12.41 -4.49
CA ALA A 88 7.43 -13.02 -4.28
C ALA A 88 8.59 -12.23 -4.91
N GLY A 89 8.36 -11.55 -6.04
CA GLY A 89 9.34 -10.69 -6.69
C GLY A 89 9.82 -9.55 -5.81
N TYR A 90 8.92 -8.89 -5.08
CA TYR A 90 9.22 -7.82 -4.13
C TYR A 90 10.06 -8.34 -2.95
N TYR A 91 9.70 -9.47 -2.37
CA TYR A 91 10.46 -10.08 -1.27
C TYR A 91 11.86 -10.55 -1.70
N LEU A 92 11.99 -11.07 -2.93
CA LEU A 92 13.28 -11.42 -3.50
C LEU A 92 14.16 -10.19 -3.72
N ALA A 93 13.59 -9.08 -4.18
CA ALA A 93 14.27 -7.79 -4.33
C ALA A 93 14.67 -7.21 -2.95
N LEU A 94 13.76 -7.25 -1.97
CA LEU A 94 14.05 -6.87 -0.58
C LEU A 94 15.25 -7.62 -0.02
N LEU A 95 15.28 -8.94 -0.16
CA LEU A 95 16.40 -9.76 0.30
C LEU A 95 17.68 -9.51 -0.49
N GLY A 96 17.59 -9.22 -1.79
CA GLY A 96 18.72 -8.84 -2.64
C GLY A 96 19.96 -9.72 -2.43
N PRO A 97 21.13 -9.14 -2.07
CA PRO A 97 22.36 -9.92 -1.85
C PRO A 97 22.28 -10.96 -0.72
N ALA A 98 21.39 -10.77 0.27
CA ALA A 98 21.21 -11.72 1.37
C ALA A 98 20.66 -13.07 0.89
N ARG A 99 20.06 -13.15 -0.29
CA ARG A 99 19.61 -14.39 -0.92
C ARG A 99 20.72 -15.44 -1.12
N ARG A 100 21.99 -15.03 -1.08
CA ARG A 100 23.09 -16.00 -1.13
C ARG A 100 23.01 -17.03 0.01
N THR A 101 22.53 -16.62 1.18
CA THR A 101 22.46 -17.44 2.40
C THR A 101 21.06 -17.51 3.01
N THR A 102 20.07 -16.92 2.37
CA THR A 102 18.68 -16.84 2.86
C THR A 102 17.74 -17.53 1.87
N ALA A 103 17.00 -18.51 2.34
CA ALA A 103 15.85 -19.06 1.62
C ALA A 103 14.60 -18.21 1.92
N LEU A 104 13.70 -18.12 0.95
CA LEU A 104 12.40 -17.47 1.10
C LEU A 104 11.30 -18.51 0.97
N VAL A 105 10.30 -18.45 1.83
CA VAL A 105 9.03 -19.17 1.71
C VAL A 105 7.91 -18.14 1.67
N VAL A 106 6.99 -18.30 0.73
CA VAL A 106 5.75 -17.55 0.61
C VAL A 106 4.59 -18.52 0.53
N VAL A 107 3.56 -18.29 1.33
CA VAL A 107 2.38 -19.17 1.44
C VAL A 107 1.16 -18.38 1.01
N ASP A 108 0.44 -18.89 0.02
CA ASP A 108 -0.88 -18.34 -0.28
C ASP A 108 -1.82 -18.70 0.88
N GLN A 109 -2.37 -17.69 1.53
CA GLN A 109 -3.33 -17.91 2.59
C GLN A 109 -4.53 -18.71 2.09
N ARG A 110 -5.18 -19.45 3.00
CA ARG A 110 -6.48 -20.06 2.68
C ARG A 110 -7.40 -19.01 2.07
N GLY A 111 -8.00 -19.30 0.93
CA GLY A 111 -8.87 -18.36 0.21
C GLY A 111 -8.18 -17.52 -0.85
N THR A 112 -6.85 -17.61 -1.05
CA THR A 112 -6.10 -16.82 -2.05
C THR A 112 -5.29 -17.68 -3.03
N GLY A 113 -4.93 -17.09 -4.14
CA GLY A 113 -3.91 -17.59 -5.08
C GLY A 113 -4.13 -19.03 -5.54
N SER A 114 -3.11 -19.85 -5.32
CA SER A 114 -3.13 -21.29 -5.64
C SER A 114 -3.61 -22.17 -4.48
N SER A 115 -3.89 -21.62 -3.30
CA SER A 115 -4.61 -22.28 -2.21
C SER A 115 -6.08 -22.46 -2.57
N GLN A 116 -6.87 -23.06 -1.68
CA GLN A 116 -8.31 -23.18 -1.91
C GLN A 116 -8.95 -21.79 -1.95
N LEU A 117 -9.16 -21.30 -3.17
CA LEU A 117 -9.53 -19.92 -3.49
C LEU A 117 -10.97 -19.60 -3.11
N ILE A 118 -11.24 -18.42 -2.60
CA ILE A 118 -12.58 -17.81 -2.56
C ILE A 118 -12.71 -16.92 -3.80
N ASP A 119 -13.55 -17.34 -4.73
CA ASP A 119 -14.01 -16.54 -5.86
C ASP A 119 -15.48 -16.19 -5.61
N CYS A 120 -15.70 -14.99 -5.10
CA CYS A 120 -17.02 -14.52 -4.73
C CYS A 120 -17.49 -13.48 -5.76
N ALA A 121 -18.09 -13.94 -6.87
CA ALA A 121 -18.49 -13.09 -8.00
C ALA A 121 -19.27 -11.81 -7.60
N PRO A 122 -20.25 -11.81 -6.66
CA PRO A 122 -20.94 -10.59 -6.25
C PRO A 122 -20.04 -9.49 -5.73
N LEU A 123 -18.89 -9.85 -5.16
CA LEU A 123 -17.90 -8.92 -4.61
C LEU A 123 -16.70 -8.76 -5.52
N GLN A 124 -16.26 -9.86 -6.17
CA GLN A 124 -15.12 -9.86 -7.08
C GLN A 124 -15.37 -9.00 -8.32
N ASP A 125 -16.55 -9.11 -8.89
CA ASP A 125 -16.97 -8.36 -10.09
C ASP A 125 -17.57 -6.98 -9.74
N PHE A 126 -17.60 -6.61 -8.45
CA PHE A 126 -18.15 -5.33 -8.04
C PHE A 126 -17.34 -4.20 -8.66
N PRO A 127 -17.99 -3.26 -9.37
CA PRO A 127 -17.29 -2.11 -9.91
C PRO A 127 -16.84 -1.22 -8.75
N TYR A 128 -15.61 -1.42 -8.33
CA TYR A 128 -15.01 -0.67 -7.24
C TYR A 128 -14.74 0.76 -7.70
N ALA A 129 -15.64 1.66 -7.39
CA ALA A 129 -15.37 3.08 -7.32
C ALA A 129 -15.50 3.43 -5.84
N PRO A 130 -14.42 3.31 -5.06
CA PRO A 130 -14.48 3.28 -3.59
C PRO A 130 -15.14 4.52 -2.99
N PHE A 131 -15.24 5.61 -3.72
CA PHE A 131 -15.59 6.91 -3.19
C PHE A 131 -16.81 7.57 -3.85
N ALA A 132 -17.55 6.82 -4.65
CA ALA A 132 -18.87 7.29 -5.08
C ALA A 132 -19.88 7.07 -3.94
N PRO A 133 -20.53 8.11 -3.41
CA PRO A 133 -21.48 7.99 -2.30
C PRO A 133 -22.60 6.96 -2.53
N VAL A 134 -22.85 6.63 -3.78
CA VAL A 134 -23.86 5.66 -4.24
C VAL A 134 -23.38 4.21 -4.11
N ALA A 135 -22.06 3.96 -4.04
CA ALA A 135 -21.48 2.62 -4.07
C ALA A 135 -21.55 1.87 -2.72
N LEU A 136 -21.66 2.57 -1.59
CA LEU A 136 -21.62 1.97 -0.25
C LEU A 136 -22.72 0.96 0.01
N ARG A 137 -23.97 1.28 -0.24
CA ARG A 137 -25.10 0.35 -0.04
C ARG A 137 -25.05 -0.86 -0.96
N PRO A 138 -24.77 -0.73 -2.27
CA PRO A 138 -24.52 -1.89 -3.14
C PRO A 138 -23.33 -2.72 -2.69
N TYR A 139 -22.22 -2.12 -2.25
CA TYR A 139 -21.05 -2.84 -1.78
C TYR A 139 -21.34 -3.67 -0.53
N ARG A 140 -21.97 -3.10 0.50
CA ARG A 140 -22.46 -3.85 1.67
C ARG A 140 -23.34 -5.05 1.31
N ARG A 141 -24.20 -4.90 0.28
CA ARG A 141 -25.01 -6.01 -0.22
C ARG A 141 -24.18 -7.07 -0.92
N ALA A 142 -23.12 -6.68 -1.62
CA ALA A 142 -22.19 -7.62 -2.23
C ALA A 142 -21.41 -8.41 -1.16
N VAL A 143 -20.93 -7.75 -0.10
CA VAL A 143 -20.30 -8.40 1.07
C VAL A 143 -21.28 -9.37 1.74
N ALA A 144 -22.52 -8.94 2.01
CA ALA A 144 -23.54 -9.79 2.61
C ALA A 144 -23.87 -11.03 1.74
N ARG A 145 -23.95 -10.86 0.43
CA ARG A 145 -24.17 -11.97 -0.51
C ARG A 145 -22.98 -12.93 -0.52
N CYS A 146 -21.76 -12.41 -0.47
CA CYS A 146 -20.56 -13.22 -0.37
C CYS A 146 -20.58 -14.08 0.90
N GLY A 147 -20.84 -13.47 2.06
CA GLY A 147 -20.98 -14.19 3.31
C GLY A 147 -22.07 -15.26 3.27
N ALA A 148 -23.22 -14.97 2.65
CA ALA A 148 -24.30 -15.93 2.47
C ALA A 148 -23.90 -17.12 1.57
N LEU A 149 -23.13 -16.89 0.51
CA LEU A 149 -22.59 -17.94 -0.37
C LEU A 149 -21.59 -18.84 0.35
N LEU A 150 -20.77 -18.29 1.22
CA LEU A 150 -19.83 -19.04 2.05
C LEU A 150 -20.54 -19.82 3.15
N GLY A 151 -21.63 -19.25 3.71
CA GLY A 151 -22.37 -19.86 4.82
C GLY A 151 -21.47 -20.17 6.01
N SER A 152 -21.61 -21.37 6.62
CA SER A 152 -20.77 -21.83 7.73
C SER A 152 -19.29 -21.99 7.37
N ARG A 153 -18.96 -22.12 6.09
CA ARG A 153 -17.56 -22.15 5.64
C ARG A 153 -16.84 -20.83 5.83
N SER A 154 -17.57 -19.70 5.99
CA SER A 154 -16.95 -18.41 6.26
C SER A 154 -16.05 -18.43 7.51
N ASP A 155 -16.43 -19.22 8.51
CA ASP A 155 -15.70 -19.35 9.79
C ASP A 155 -14.29 -19.97 9.62
N ALA A 156 -14.05 -20.64 8.50
CA ALA A 156 -12.76 -21.24 8.20
C ALA A 156 -11.70 -20.23 7.70
N TYR A 157 -12.09 -18.99 7.42
CA TYR A 157 -11.22 -18.01 6.75
C TYR A 157 -10.85 -16.83 7.68
N GLY A 158 -10.14 -17.13 8.77
CA GLY A 158 -9.61 -16.13 9.68
C GLY A 158 -8.08 -16.15 9.75
N THR A 159 -7.49 -15.08 10.27
CA THR A 159 -6.03 -14.92 10.42
C THR A 159 -5.43 -16.00 11.30
N GLY A 160 -6.09 -16.37 12.41
CA GLY A 160 -5.60 -17.42 13.31
C GLY A 160 -5.39 -18.75 12.59
N ALA A 161 -6.40 -19.18 11.84
CA ALA A 161 -6.32 -20.40 11.04
C ALA A 161 -5.27 -20.32 9.92
N ALA A 162 -5.13 -19.15 9.27
CA ALA A 162 -4.15 -18.92 8.20
C ALA A 162 -2.70 -19.01 8.71
N VAL A 163 -2.39 -18.45 9.88
CA VAL A 163 -1.03 -18.53 10.43
C VAL A 163 -0.70 -19.92 10.95
N ASP A 164 -1.69 -20.67 11.45
CA ASP A 164 -1.52 -22.09 11.79
C ASP A 164 -1.17 -22.93 10.55
N ASP A 165 -1.74 -22.60 9.37
CA ASP A 165 -1.38 -23.24 8.10
C ASP A 165 0.05 -22.91 7.68
N MET A 166 0.47 -21.64 7.86
CA MET A 166 1.83 -21.23 7.54
C MET A 166 2.86 -22.01 8.37
N VAL A 167 2.58 -22.21 9.67
CA VAL A 167 3.43 -23.03 10.53
C VAL A 167 3.45 -24.49 10.05
N ALA A 168 2.28 -25.06 9.72
CA ALA A 168 2.21 -26.42 9.18
C ALA A 168 3.00 -26.58 7.87
N VAL A 169 3.03 -25.57 6.99
CA VAL A 169 3.90 -25.55 5.80
C VAL A 169 5.38 -25.55 6.19
N MET A 170 5.78 -24.72 7.16
CA MET A 170 7.17 -24.64 7.61
C MET A 170 7.64 -25.94 8.26
N ASP A 171 6.78 -26.59 9.04
CA ASP A 171 7.05 -27.91 9.63
C ASP A 171 7.18 -29.00 8.56
N ALA A 172 6.29 -29.03 7.57
CA ALA A 172 6.36 -29.95 6.42
C ALA A 172 7.63 -29.75 5.57
N LEU A 173 8.20 -28.54 5.56
CA LEU A 173 9.47 -28.20 4.92
C LEU A 173 10.69 -28.56 5.79
N GLY A 174 10.51 -29.01 7.02
CA GLY A 174 11.58 -29.27 7.98
C GLY A 174 12.28 -27.99 8.48
N VAL A 175 11.55 -26.89 8.58
CA VAL A 175 12.05 -25.57 9.03
C VAL A 175 11.36 -25.17 10.34
N PRO A 176 11.75 -25.76 11.48
CA PRO A 176 11.05 -25.55 12.74
C PRO A 176 11.24 -24.14 13.33
N ARG A 177 12.25 -23.39 12.87
CA ARG A 177 12.48 -22.00 13.31
C ARG A 177 12.87 -21.12 12.11
N PHE A 178 12.18 -20.00 11.94
CA PHE A 178 12.32 -19.10 10.80
C PHE A 178 12.22 -17.63 11.20
N ASP A 179 12.68 -16.75 10.32
CA ASP A 179 12.43 -15.32 10.42
C ASP A 179 11.12 -15.00 9.72
N VAL A 180 10.41 -13.98 10.19
CA VAL A 180 9.14 -13.54 9.59
C VAL A 180 9.28 -12.10 9.10
N TYR A 181 8.77 -11.84 7.89
CA TYR A 181 8.51 -10.52 7.36
C TYR A 181 7.02 -10.41 7.06
N GLY A 182 6.37 -9.39 7.59
CA GLY A 182 4.96 -9.11 7.28
C GLY A 182 4.78 -7.64 6.95
N ASP A 183 4.13 -7.36 5.83
CA ASP A 183 3.81 -6.00 5.37
C ASP A 183 2.31 -5.75 5.40
N SER A 184 1.89 -4.55 5.79
CA SER A 184 0.47 -4.17 5.83
C SER A 184 -0.35 -5.18 6.66
N TYR A 185 -1.42 -5.76 6.12
CA TYR A 185 -2.13 -6.87 6.79
C TYR A 185 -1.19 -8.03 7.14
N GLY A 186 -0.14 -8.28 6.35
CA GLY A 186 0.88 -9.27 6.72
C GLY A 186 1.54 -8.97 8.06
N SER A 187 1.63 -7.70 8.49
CA SER A 187 2.11 -7.32 9.83
C SER A 187 1.12 -7.71 10.93
N PHE A 188 -0.19 -7.64 10.66
CA PHE A 188 -1.25 -8.12 11.54
C PHE A 188 -1.18 -9.65 11.68
N ALA A 189 -1.08 -10.37 10.56
CA ALA A 189 -0.93 -11.83 10.55
C ALA A 189 0.37 -12.30 11.21
N ALA A 190 1.48 -11.57 11.03
CA ALA A 190 2.75 -11.89 11.68
C ALA A 190 2.69 -11.71 13.22
N GLN A 191 1.94 -10.71 13.72
CA GLN A 191 1.65 -10.61 15.17
C GLN A 191 0.84 -11.81 15.63
N ALA A 192 -0.20 -12.20 14.90
CA ALA A 192 -0.99 -13.39 15.23
C ALA A 192 -0.11 -14.67 15.25
N LEU A 193 0.79 -14.83 14.27
CA LEU A 193 1.70 -15.96 14.19
C LEU A 193 2.59 -16.05 15.43
N VAL A 194 3.22 -14.96 15.86
CA VAL A 194 4.11 -15.01 17.03
C VAL A 194 3.36 -15.16 18.35
N LEU A 195 2.12 -14.69 18.43
CA LEU A 195 1.28 -14.87 19.62
C LEU A 195 0.77 -16.31 19.77
N ARG A 196 0.55 -17.00 18.65
CA ARG A 196 0.09 -18.40 18.60
C ARG A 196 1.26 -19.40 18.64
N HIS A 197 2.37 -19.09 17.97
CA HIS A 197 3.51 -19.98 17.76
C HIS A 197 4.87 -19.33 18.07
N PRO A 198 5.08 -18.78 19.29
CA PRO A 198 6.31 -18.02 19.61
C PRO A 198 7.59 -18.87 19.45
N GLY A 199 7.52 -20.20 19.65
CA GLY A 199 8.67 -21.10 19.54
C GLY A 199 9.22 -21.27 18.12
N HIS A 200 8.43 -20.97 17.09
CA HIS A 200 8.81 -21.10 15.69
C HIS A 200 9.51 -19.84 15.14
N VAL A 201 9.34 -18.69 15.77
CA VAL A 201 9.86 -17.42 15.24
C VAL A 201 11.21 -17.09 15.87
N ARG A 202 12.19 -16.83 15.00
CA ARG A 202 13.54 -16.44 15.41
C ARG A 202 13.72 -14.92 15.48
N SER A 203 13.13 -14.20 14.55
CA SER A 203 13.04 -12.74 14.52
C SER A 203 11.86 -12.29 13.66
N LEU A 204 11.37 -11.09 13.92
CA LEU A 204 10.16 -10.54 13.33
C LEU A 204 10.43 -9.17 12.72
N VAL A 205 10.01 -8.95 11.48
CA VAL A 205 9.97 -7.65 10.83
C VAL A 205 8.52 -7.34 10.49
N LEU A 206 8.05 -6.18 10.93
CA LEU A 206 6.72 -5.63 10.67
C LEU A 206 6.90 -4.31 9.90
N ASP A 207 6.36 -4.21 8.70
CA ASP A 207 6.52 -3.07 7.80
C ASP A 207 5.14 -2.54 7.38
N GLY A 208 4.84 -1.28 7.70
CA GLY A 208 3.48 -0.77 7.60
C GLY A 208 2.58 -1.44 8.63
N THR A 209 2.72 -1.05 9.90
CA THR A 209 2.28 -1.87 11.04
C THR A 209 1.13 -1.25 11.80
N TYR A 210 0.11 -2.03 12.11
CA TYR A 210 -1.00 -1.64 12.98
C TYR A 210 -1.33 -2.72 14.03
N PRO A 211 -1.87 -2.33 15.21
CA PRO A 211 -2.17 -3.27 16.27
C PRO A 211 -3.40 -4.12 15.96
N LEU A 212 -3.49 -5.32 16.56
CA LEU A 212 -4.64 -6.22 16.43
C LEU A 212 -5.95 -5.59 16.95
N ASP A 213 -5.86 -4.56 17.81
CA ASP A 213 -6.97 -3.82 18.41
C ASP A 213 -6.94 -2.34 17.97
N PHE A 214 -6.74 -2.09 16.67
CA PHE A 214 -6.76 -0.74 16.12
C PHE A 214 -8.12 -0.04 16.33
N ASP A 215 -8.13 1.29 16.20
CA ASP A 215 -9.36 2.09 16.31
C ASP A 215 -10.25 1.90 15.08
N PRO A 216 -11.42 1.23 15.22
CA PRO A 216 -12.31 1.00 14.09
C PRO A 216 -12.98 2.28 13.56
N TRP A 217 -12.79 3.43 14.20
CA TRP A 217 -13.21 4.73 13.69
C TRP A 217 -12.15 5.42 12.81
N ALA A 218 -11.00 4.79 12.57
CA ALA A 218 -9.88 5.32 11.78
C ALA A 218 -9.43 6.74 12.19
N ARG A 219 -9.55 7.09 13.48
CA ARG A 219 -9.13 8.42 13.98
C ARG A 219 -7.61 8.57 13.98
N ASP A 220 -6.87 7.48 14.15
CA ASP A 220 -5.41 7.46 14.05
C ASP A 220 -4.97 7.77 12.61
N ALA A 221 -5.67 7.23 11.61
CA ALA A 221 -5.44 7.54 10.19
C ALA A 221 -5.61 9.04 9.91
N LEU A 222 -6.71 9.63 10.39
CA LEU A 222 -6.95 11.06 10.24
C LEU A 222 -5.90 11.92 10.93
N ALA A 223 -5.47 11.53 12.14
CA ALA A 223 -4.42 12.24 12.87
C ALA A 223 -3.09 12.23 12.11
N VAL A 224 -2.74 11.08 11.52
CA VAL A 224 -1.53 10.97 10.67
C VAL A 224 -1.69 11.72 9.35
N LEU A 225 -2.84 11.68 8.69
CA LEU A 225 -3.08 12.49 7.48
C LEU A 225 -2.81 13.97 7.73
N ARG A 226 -3.32 14.53 8.84
CA ARG A 226 -3.07 15.91 9.21
C ARG A 226 -1.59 16.21 9.42
N SER A 227 -0.89 15.33 10.14
CA SER A 227 0.55 15.48 10.38
C SER A 227 1.37 15.29 9.09
N ALA A 228 0.97 14.40 8.18
CA ALA A 228 1.60 14.18 6.89
C ALA A 228 1.45 15.38 5.95
N LEU A 229 0.26 15.96 5.85
CA LEU A 229 0.03 17.20 5.11
C LEU A 229 0.90 18.35 5.64
N ARG A 230 1.01 18.49 6.97
CA ARG A 230 1.89 19.46 7.61
C ARG A 230 3.35 19.17 7.30
N ALA A 231 3.81 17.95 7.53
CA ALA A 231 5.21 17.56 7.36
C ALA A 231 5.69 17.74 5.92
N THR A 232 4.87 17.37 4.93
CA THR A 232 5.21 17.55 3.51
C THR A 232 5.33 19.01 3.13
N CYS A 233 4.44 19.88 3.62
CA CYS A 233 4.51 21.32 3.40
C CYS A 233 5.71 21.97 4.11
N ASP A 234 5.99 21.63 5.37
CA ASP A 234 7.11 22.20 6.12
C ASP A 234 8.46 21.84 5.51
N ARG A 235 8.56 20.63 4.95
CA ARG A 235 9.78 20.12 4.32
C ARG A 235 10.00 20.59 2.89
N SER A 236 8.96 21.12 2.21
CA SER A 236 9.06 21.60 0.84
C SER A 236 8.98 23.13 0.75
N PRO A 237 10.00 23.82 0.24
CA PRO A 237 9.97 25.28 0.11
C PRO A 237 8.93 25.78 -0.89
N THR A 238 8.43 24.91 -1.75
CA THR A 238 7.47 25.24 -2.81
C THR A 238 6.00 25.02 -2.41
N CYS A 239 5.72 24.55 -1.17
CA CYS A 239 4.35 24.30 -0.73
C CYS A 239 3.54 25.60 -0.65
N PRO A 240 2.41 25.74 -1.39
CA PRO A 240 1.53 26.92 -1.32
C PRO A 240 0.87 27.10 0.06
N TRP A 241 0.68 26.03 0.82
CA TRP A 241 0.02 26.04 2.12
C TRP A 241 0.97 26.21 3.32
N ARG A 242 2.24 26.52 3.08
CA ARG A 242 3.28 26.54 4.12
C ARG A 242 2.97 27.50 5.28
N THR A 243 2.29 28.62 5.03
CA THR A 243 1.94 29.64 6.03
C THR A 243 0.57 29.44 6.67
N ALA A 244 -0.17 28.40 6.28
CA ALA A 244 -1.49 28.05 6.79
C ALA A 244 -1.47 26.68 7.47
N ASP A 245 -2.59 26.26 8.05
CA ASP A 245 -2.80 24.87 8.46
C ASP A 245 -3.22 24.04 7.24
N PRO A 246 -2.39 23.09 6.74
CA PRO A 246 -2.74 22.30 5.56
C PRO A 246 -3.97 21.40 5.78
N GLY A 247 -4.22 20.92 7.00
CA GLY A 247 -5.41 20.16 7.33
C GLY A 247 -6.68 21.02 7.22
N GLU A 248 -6.64 22.24 7.75
CA GLU A 248 -7.75 23.20 7.61
C GLU A 248 -7.98 23.67 6.16
N ARG A 249 -6.89 23.78 5.37
CA ARG A 249 -7.00 24.08 3.93
C ARG A 249 -7.71 22.94 3.20
N ALA A 250 -7.35 21.69 3.48
CA ALA A 250 -8.01 20.51 2.92
C ALA A 250 -9.49 20.42 3.34
N ALA A 251 -9.80 20.69 4.62
CA ALA A 251 -11.19 20.74 5.10
C ALA A 251 -12.00 21.88 4.47
N THR A 252 -11.36 23.03 4.21
CA THR A 252 -12.01 24.14 3.51
C THR A 252 -12.34 23.76 2.07
N LEU A 253 -11.42 23.08 1.37
CA LEU A 253 -11.68 22.51 0.05
C LEU A 253 -12.84 21.51 0.10
N ALA A 254 -12.89 20.63 1.10
CA ALA A 254 -14.00 19.69 1.28
C ALA A 254 -15.34 20.42 1.41
N ARG A 255 -15.42 21.46 2.27
CA ARG A 255 -16.67 22.26 2.42
C ARG A 255 -17.12 22.91 1.11
N ARG A 256 -16.18 23.41 0.29
CA ARG A 256 -16.49 23.97 -1.04
C ARG A 256 -17.03 22.93 -1.99
N LEU A 257 -16.39 21.76 -2.05
CA LEU A 257 -16.81 20.62 -2.89
C LEU A 257 -18.17 20.06 -2.45
N ARG A 258 -18.50 20.11 -1.15
CA ARG A 258 -19.84 19.76 -0.67
C ARG A 258 -20.89 20.73 -1.19
N ALA A 259 -20.61 22.03 -1.12
CA ALA A 259 -21.53 23.07 -1.59
C ALA A 259 -21.69 23.06 -3.11
N ARG A 260 -20.60 22.77 -3.83
CA ARG A 260 -20.55 22.72 -5.29
C ARG A 260 -19.61 21.61 -5.73
N PRO A 261 -20.12 20.39 -5.95
CA PRO A 261 -19.32 19.28 -6.47
C PRO A 261 -18.65 19.65 -7.79
N LEU A 262 -17.42 19.19 -7.96
CA LEU A 262 -16.70 19.28 -9.23
C LEU A 262 -17.24 18.21 -10.17
N GLU A 263 -17.64 18.60 -11.39
CA GLU A 263 -18.06 17.67 -12.46
C GLU A 263 -17.37 18.09 -13.75
N VAL A 264 -16.40 17.27 -14.19
CA VAL A 264 -15.59 17.56 -15.41
C VAL A 264 -15.07 16.28 -16.06
N GLU A 265 -14.73 16.38 -17.33
CA GLU A 265 -13.96 15.37 -18.02
C GLU A 265 -12.48 15.45 -17.62
N SER A 266 -11.89 14.30 -17.31
CA SER A 266 -10.48 14.13 -16.98
C SER A 266 -9.91 12.90 -17.72
N ARG A 267 -8.73 12.45 -17.31
CA ARG A 267 -8.12 11.24 -17.88
C ARG A 267 -7.64 10.34 -16.74
N ASP A 268 -7.85 9.04 -16.92
CA ASP A 268 -7.25 8.04 -16.07
C ASP A 268 -5.71 7.99 -16.25
N PRO A 269 -4.97 7.27 -15.40
CA PRO A 269 -3.50 7.13 -15.54
C PRO A 269 -3.04 6.67 -16.92
N GLY A 270 -3.83 5.83 -17.61
CA GLY A 270 -3.58 5.38 -18.98
C GLY A 270 -3.89 6.41 -20.07
N GLY A 271 -4.48 7.55 -19.70
CA GLY A 271 -4.86 8.63 -20.61
C GLY A 271 -6.22 8.46 -21.28
N ARG A 272 -7.06 7.51 -20.85
CA ARG A 272 -8.44 7.34 -21.35
C ARG A 272 -9.34 8.43 -20.73
N PRO A 273 -10.28 9.01 -21.49
CA PRO A 273 -11.25 9.95 -20.95
C PRO A 273 -12.09 9.30 -19.85
N VAL A 274 -12.28 10.02 -18.74
CA VAL A 274 -13.13 9.62 -17.63
C VAL A 274 -13.92 10.83 -17.14
N HIS A 275 -15.19 10.62 -16.78
CA HIS A 275 -15.98 11.63 -16.11
C HIS A 275 -15.67 11.61 -14.63
N VAL A 276 -15.26 12.73 -14.09
CA VAL A 276 -14.95 12.91 -12.65
C VAL A 276 -16.02 13.71 -12.01
N ARG A 277 -16.64 13.14 -10.98
CA ARG A 277 -17.45 13.86 -10.00
C ARG A 277 -16.74 13.79 -8.65
N LEU A 278 -16.41 14.94 -8.08
CA LEU A 278 -15.71 15.04 -6.80
C LEU A 278 -16.51 15.94 -5.86
N ASP A 279 -17.03 15.36 -4.79
CA ASP A 279 -17.61 16.06 -3.65
C ASP A 279 -16.66 15.98 -2.44
N ASP A 280 -17.14 16.37 -1.25
CA ASP A 280 -16.36 16.34 -0.02
C ASP A 280 -15.93 14.91 0.41
N ARG A 281 -16.78 13.92 0.19
CA ARG A 281 -16.49 12.52 0.49
C ARG A 281 -15.46 11.94 -0.50
N GLY A 282 -15.64 12.27 -1.77
CA GLY A 282 -14.66 11.93 -2.79
C GLY A 282 -13.29 12.53 -2.49
N LEU A 283 -13.21 13.78 -2.01
CA LEU A 283 -11.94 14.36 -1.58
C LEU A 283 -11.33 13.61 -0.40
N ALA A 284 -12.13 13.24 0.61
CA ALA A 284 -11.64 12.42 1.72
C ALA A 284 -11.08 11.08 1.23
N GLY A 285 -11.72 10.47 0.23
CA GLY A 285 -11.23 9.27 -0.44
C GLY A 285 -9.90 9.48 -1.17
N VAL A 286 -9.76 10.58 -1.94
CA VAL A 286 -8.47 10.95 -2.55
C VAL A 286 -7.38 11.08 -1.50
N LEU A 287 -7.69 11.70 -0.37
CA LEU A 287 -6.75 11.88 0.75
C LEU A 287 -6.37 10.55 1.40
N ALA A 288 -7.28 9.58 1.45
CA ALA A 288 -7.02 8.25 2.00
C ALA A 288 -6.03 7.44 1.15
N GLU A 289 -5.91 7.73 -0.13
CA GLU A 289 -4.94 7.08 -1.02
C GLU A 289 -3.55 7.75 -1.01
N ALA A 290 -3.39 8.87 -0.31
CA ALA A 290 -2.16 9.69 -0.39
C ALA A 290 -0.91 8.98 0.16
N ASP A 291 -1.05 8.01 1.05
CA ASP A 291 0.06 7.23 1.59
C ASP A 291 0.58 6.15 0.62
N GLY A 292 -0.29 5.61 -0.23
CA GLY A 292 0.08 4.74 -1.35
C GLY A 292 0.51 5.53 -2.58
N GLU A 293 -0.10 6.70 -2.79
CA GLU A 293 0.10 7.54 -3.98
C GLU A 293 0.66 8.91 -3.57
N LEU A 294 1.96 8.96 -3.28
CA LEU A 294 2.63 10.18 -2.81
C LEU A 294 2.48 11.38 -3.77
N ALA A 295 2.09 11.14 -5.03
CA ALA A 295 1.73 12.19 -5.97
C ALA A 295 0.55 13.04 -5.49
N ILE A 296 -0.33 12.50 -4.63
CA ILE A 296 -1.43 13.24 -4.02
C ILE A 296 -0.88 14.31 -3.05
N TYR A 297 0.00 13.92 -2.12
CA TYR A 297 0.66 14.90 -1.25
C TYR A 297 1.45 15.95 -2.03
N ARG A 298 2.12 15.52 -3.13
CA ARG A 298 2.92 16.39 -3.99
C ARG A 298 2.08 17.49 -4.65
N ASP A 299 0.90 17.15 -5.12
CA ASP A 299 0.10 18.01 -6.01
C ASP A 299 -1.05 18.73 -5.31
N LEU A 300 -1.63 18.15 -4.26
CA LEU A 300 -2.87 18.62 -3.65
C LEU A 300 -2.86 20.10 -3.27
N PRO A 301 -1.81 20.64 -2.61
CA PRO A 301 -1.81 22.04 -2.22
C PRO A 301 -1.96 22.99 -3.42
N ALA A 302 -1.17 22.76 -4.48
CA ALA A 302 -1.24 23.59 -5.68
C ALA A 302 -2.48 23.31 -6.53
N ALA A 303 -3.00 22.08 -6.52
CA ALA A 303 -4.23 21.71 -7.22
C ALA A 303 -5.46 22.39 -6.60
N ALA A 304 -5.48 22.54 -5.28
CA ALA A 304 -6.53 23.27 -4.57
C ALA A 304 -6.50 24.77 -4.89
N GLU A 305 -5.31 25.40 -4.89
CA GLU A 305 -5.18 26.81 -5.31
C GLU A 305 -5.62 27.01 -6.76
N ALA A 306 -5.22 26.09 -7.66
CA ALA A 306 -5.66 26.15 -9.06
C ALA A 306 -7.19 26.03 -9.20
N TYR A 307 -7.82 25.15 -8.39
CA TYR A 307 -9.28 25.04 -8.35
C TYR A 307 -9.95 26.33 -7.86
N ASP A 308 -9.38 26.99 -6.84
CA ASP A 308 -9.83 28.28 -6.35
C ASP A 308 -9.73 29.38 -7.42
N ASP A 309 -8.72 29.33 -8.27
CA ASP A 309 -8.50 30.19 -9.43
C ASP A 309 -9.33 29.80 -10.67
N GLY A 310 -10.25 28.83 -10.51
CA GLY A 310 -11.17 28.37 -11.55
C GLY A 310 -10.57 27.35 -12.52
N ASP A 311 -9.44 26.72 -12.22
CA ASP A 311 -8.86 25.63 -13.01
C ASP A 311 -9.02 24.27 -12.31
N PRO A 312 -10.04 23.49 -12.68
CA PRO A 312 -10.33 22.21 -12.03
C PRO A 312 -9.40 21.07 -12.46
N ALA A 313 -8.64 21.22 -13.56
CA ALA A 313 -7.94 20.10 -14.20
C ALA A 313 -6.93 19.39 -13.29
N PRO A 314 -6.12 20.07 -12.45
CA PRO A 314 -5.20 19.37 -11.55
C PRO A 314 -5.93 18.55 -10.47
N LEU A 315 -6.97 19.10 -9.87
CA LEU A 315 -7.76 18.41 -8.84
C LEU A 315 -8.56 17.25 -9.43
N ALA A 316 -9.16 17.42 -10.61
CA ALA A 316 -9.84 16.35 -11.34
C ALA A 316 -8.91 15.21 -11.71
N ARG A 317 -7.64 15.51 -12.04
CA ARG A 317 -6.63 14.46 -12.30
C ARG A 317 -6.33 13.65 -11.05
N LEU A 318 -6.14 14.28 -9.89
CA LEU A 318 -5.92 13.55 -8.63
C LEU A 318 -7.08 12.60 -8.32
N ALA A 319 -8.32 13.06 -8.53
CA ALA A 319 -9.49 12.21 -8.35
C ALA A 319 -9.53 11.06 -9.39
N ALA A 320 -9.23 11.35 -10.66
CA ALA A 320 -9.18 10.33 -11.71
C ALA A 320 -8.10 9.27 -11.47
N GLU A 321 -6.96 9.66 -10.89
CA GLU A 321 -5.86 8.75 -10.53
C GLU A 321 -6.24 7.90 -9.31
N ALA A 322 -6.78 8.51 -8.25
CA ALA A 322 -7.21 7.80 -7.04
C ALA A 322 -8.38 6.84 -7.30
N PHE A 323 -9.27 7.17 -8.25
CA PHE A 323 -10.45 6.36 -8.58
C PHE A 323 -10.28 5.49 -9.82
N ALA A 324 -9.06 5.38 -10.35
CA ALA A 324 -8.76 4.59 -11.54
C ALA A 324 -8.92 3.07 -11.33
N GLY A 325 -9.27 2.62 -10.13
CA GLY A 325 -9.63 1.25 -9.84
C GLY A 325 -10.84 0.80 -10.68
N GLY A 326 -10.76 -0.42 -11.20
CA GLY A 326 -11.86 -1.14 -11.84
C GLY A 326 -12.38 -2.24 -10.91
N ALA A 327 -13.06 -3.24 -11.46
CA ALA A 327 -13.31 -4.49 -10.73
C ALA A 327 -11.98 -5.09 -10.23
N ASN A 328 -12.06 -5.87 -9.14
CA ASN A 328 -10.88 -6.47 -8.47
C ASN A 328 -10.03 -7.41 -9.36
N GLY A 329 -10.44 -7.61 -10.60
CA GLY A 329 -9.81 -8.56 -11.50
C GLY A 329 -10.04 -10.03 -11.09
N PRO A 330 -9.28 -10.98 -11.65
CA PRO A 330 -9.41 -12.39 -11.29
C PRO A 330 -9.05 -12.65 -9.83
N ALA A 331 -9.89 -13.42 -9.12
CA ALA A 331 -9.74 -13.72 -7.69
C ALA A 331 -8.40 -14.36 -7.31
N GLN A 332 -7.73 -15.01 -8.25
CA GLN A 332 -6.39 -15.58 -8.03
C GLN A 332 -5.30 -14.52 -7.77
N TYR A 333 -5.50 -13.27 -8.18
CA TYR A 333 -4.57 -12.17 -7.93
C TYR A 333 -4.96 -11.33 -6.72
N TYR A 334 -6.25 -11.25 -6.43
CA TYR A 334 -6.82 -10.63 -5.25
C TYR A 334 -8.19 -11.21 -4.96
N SER A 335 -8.37 -11.87 -3.83
CA SER A 335 -9.64 -12.45 -3.41
C SER A 335 -10.40 -11.46 -2.53
N ALA A 336 -11.33 -10.72 -3.11
CA ALA A 336 -12.24 -9.84 -2.36
C ALA A 336 -13.12 -10.61 -1.36
N GLY A 337 -13.35 -11.89 -1.61
CA GLY A 337 -14.08 -12.77 -0.69
C GLY A 337 -13.28 -13.11 0.56
N LEU A 338 -11.96 -13.33 0.45
CA LEU A 338 -11.10 -13.52 1.63
C LEU A 338 -10.93 -12.22 2.39
N ASP A 339 -10.72 -11.12 1.69
CA ASP A 339 -10.62 -9.79 2.29
C ASP A 339 -11.82 -9.53 3.22
N ALA A 340 -13.03 -9.63 2.69
CA ALA A 340 -14.26 -9.48 3.48
C ALA A 340 -14.38 -10.50 4.63
N ALA A 341 -13.94 -11.75 4.43
CA ALA A 341 -13.99 -12.76 5.49
C ALA A 341 -13.06 -12.41 6.65
N VAL A 342 -11.81 -12.04 6.38
CA VAL A 342 -10.83 -11.64 7.40
C VAL A 342 -11.30 -10.38 8.14
N GLU A 343 -11.70 -9.35 7.42
CA GLU A 343 -12.19 -8.11 8.03
C GLU A 343 -13.39 -8.35 8.94
N CYS A 344 -14.33 -9.17 8.50
CA CYS A 344 -15.53 -9.45 9.26
C CYS A 344 -15.33 -10.45 10.42
N HIS A 345 -14.22 -11.20 10.46
CA HIS A 345 -13.92 -12.11 11.57
C HIS A 345 -12.92 -11.54 12.56
N ASP A 346 -11.88 -10.86 12.07
CA ASP A 346 -10.69 -10.58 12.86
C ASP A 346 -10.52 -9.11 13.22
N TYR A 347 -11.07 -8.19 12.43
CA TYR A 347 -10.94 -6.76 12.68
C TYR A 347 -11.90 -6.26 13.75
N PRO A 348 -11.49 -5.27 14.56
CA PRO A 348 -12.37 -4.61 15.50
C PRO A 348 -13.62 -4.05 14.81
N GLN A 349 -14.80 -4.43 15.27
CA GLN A 349 -16.08 -4.01 14.71
C GLN A 349 -16.74 -2.95 15.59
N LEU A 350 -17.52 -2.05 14.97
CA LEU A 350 -18.34 -1.03 15.65
C LEU A 350 -19.66 -1.59 16.21
N PHE A 351 -19.86 -2.88 16.09
CA PHE A 351 -21.05 -3.60 16.52
C PHE A 351 -20.71 -5.07 16.86
N SER A 352 -21.56 -5.73 17.60
CA SER A 352 -21.40 -7.17 17.86
C SER A 352 -21.84 -7.99 16.65
N LEU A 353 -20.96 -8.84 16.13
CA LEU A 353 -21.26 -9.80 15.05
C LEU A 353 -22.31 -10.84 15.47
N SER A 354 -22.55 -11.06 16.76
CA SER A 354 -23.64 -11.91 17.25
C SER A 354 -25.03 -11.26 17.13
N ALA A 355 -25.11 -9.92 16.95
CA ALA A 355 -26.36 -9.21 16.74
C ALA A 355 -26.97 -9.50 15.35
N SER A 356 -28.28 -9.28 15.20
CA SER A 356 -28.91 -9.28 13.88
C SER A 356 -28.43 -8.10 13.04
N PRO A 357 -28.54 -8.12 11.71
CA PRO A 357 -28.16 -6.97 10.87
C PRO A 357 -28.83 -5.67 11.29
N VAL A 358 -30.09 -5.70 11.72
CA VAL A 358 -30.80 -4.53 12.27
C VAL A 358 -30.18 -4.08 13.59
N GLY A 359 -29.83 -5.02 14.47
CA GLY A 359 -29.13 -4.71 15.74
C GLY A 359 -27.76 -4.12 15.51
N ARG A 360 -26.97 -4.62 14.54
CA ARG A 360 -25.67 -4.09 14.14
C ARG A 360 -25.78 -2.63 13.66
N LEU A 361 -26.76 -2.33 12.80
CA LEU A 361 -27.05 -0.96 12.36
C LEU A 361 -27.40 -0.04 13.53
N ALA A 362 -28.23 -0.52 14.47
CA ALA A 362 -28.59 0.26 15.65
C ALA A 362 -27.39 0.56 16.55
N GLN A 363 -26.50 -0.44 16.75
CA GLN A 363 -25.25 -0.29 17.52
C GLN A 363 -24.29 0.68 16.84
N LEU A 364 -24.07 0.56 15.53
CA LEU A 364 -23.26 1.50 14.74
C LEU A 364 -23.79 2.93 14.87
N ALA A 365 -25.09 3.12 14.70
CA ALA A 365 -25.72 4.44 14.82
C ALA A 365 -25.60 5.00 16.25
N ALA A 366 -25.70 4.16 17.28
CA ALA A 366 -25.51 4.56 18.67
C ALA A 366 -24.06 4.97 18.94
N GLY A 367 -23.07 4.17 18.48
CA GLY A 367 -21.65 4.48 18.59
C GLY A 367 -21.31 5.81 17.90
N LEU A 368 -21.83 6.03 16.68
CA LEU A 368 -21.60 7.27 15.95
C LEU A 368 -22.18 8.50 16.68
N ARG A 369 -23.34 8.36 17.34
CA ARG A 369 -23.91 9.46 18.17
C ARG A 369 -23.10 9.75 19.43
N ALA A 370 -22.47 8.73 20.00
CA ALA A 370 -21.67 8.87 21.21
C ALA A 370 -20.30 9.53 20.98
N LEU A 371 -19.83 9.61 19.74
CA LEU A 371 -18.57 10.28 19.44
C LEU A 371 -18.67 11.80 19.70
N PRO A 372 -17.56 12.43 20.16
CA PRO A 372 -17.46 13.88 20.22
C PRO A 372 -17.77 14.55 18.88
N ALA A 373 -18.26 15.78 18.89
CA ALA A 373 -18.62 16.51 17.69
C ALA A 373 -17.41 16.72 16.74
N ASP A 374 -16.22 16.85 17.33
CA ASP A 374 -14.93 17.09 16.68
C ASP A 374 -14.11 15.80 16.45
N ALA A 375 -14.71 14.61 16.62
CA ALA A 375 -14.01 13.32 16.50
C ALA A 375 -13.28 13.16 15.16
N PHE A 376 -13.71 13.86 14.13
CA PHE A 376 -13.12 13.83 12.79
C PHE A 376 -12.59 15.19 12.34
N ALA A 377 -12.31 16.10 13.27
CA ALA A 377 -11.74 17.42 12.92
C ALA A 377 -10.40 17.26 12.18
N PRO A 378 -10.11 18.13 11.18
CA PRO A 378 -10.84 19.34 10.80
C PRO A 378 -12.01 19.07 9.82
N PHE A 379 -12.25 17.82 9.43
CA PHE A 379 -13.37 17.45 8.58
C PHE A 379 -14.66 17.32 9.38
N ASP A 380 -15.78 17.50 8.72
CA ASP A 380 -17.07 17.17 9.30
C ASP A 380 -17.24 15.65 9.37
N ARG A 381 -18.00 15.20 10.38
CA ARG A 381 -18.32 13.77 10.54
C ARG A 381 -18.92 13.14 9.27
N SER A 382 -19.81 13.85 8.59
CA SER A 382 -20.44 13.37 7.35
C SER A 382 -19.48 13.26 6.17
N THR A 383 -18.40 14.05 6.15
CA THR A 383 -17.34 13.94 5.15
C THR A 383 -16.49 12.72 5.39
N TRP A 384 -15.88 12.62 6.58
CA TRP A 384 -14.90 11.58 6.88
C TRP A 384 -15.55 10.21 6.99
N PHE A 385 -16.55 10.06 7.86
CA PHE A 385 -17.28 8.80 8.03
C PHE A 385 -18.02 8.36 6.74
N GLY A 386 -18.52 9.30 5.96
CA GLY A 386 -19.23 9.01 4.72
C GLY A 386 -18.33 8.71 3.53
N ALA A 387 -17.01 8.83 3.67
CA ALA A 387 -16.04 8.49 2.65
C ALA A 387 -15.73 6.99 2.57
N ASP A 388 -16.17 6.22 3.57
CA ASP A 388 -16.00 4.76 3.66
C ASP A 388 -14.54 4.31 3.55
N LEU A 389 -13.69 4.99 4.30
CA LEU A 389 -12.24 4.78 4.31
C LEU A 389 -11.83 3.47 5.00
N GLU A 390 -12.75 2.91 5.78
CA GLU A 390 -12.57 1.70 6.56
C GLU A 390 -13.87 0.89 6.59
N SER A 391 -13.79 -0.37 6.99
CA SER A 391 -14.90 -1.32 7.01
C SER A 391 -15.99 -1.03 8.06
N TYR A 392 -16.36 0.25 8.26
CA TYR A 392 -17.30 0.66 9.32
C TYR A 392 -18.61 -0.13 9.36
N ASP A 393 -19.12 -0.52 8.20
CA ASP A 393 -20.44 -1.09 8.07
C ASP A 393 -20.52 -2.27 7.07
N TRP A 394 -19.40 -2.65 6.48
CA TRP A 394 -19.36 -3.71 5.47
C TRP A 394 -19.88 -5.03 6.02
N CYS A 395 -19.51 -5.36 7.26
CA CYS A 395 -19.84 -6.61 7.92
C CYS A 395 -21.26 -6.68 8.51
N ILE A 396 -22.08 -5.64 8.33
CA ILE A 396 -23.47 -5.64 8.87
C ILE A 396 -24.27 -6.85 8.38
N GLY A 397 -24.12 -7.23 7.11
CA GLY A 397 -24.81 -8.39 6.52
C GLY A 397 -24.03 -9.70 6.56
N TRP A 398 -22.80 -9.72 7.14
CA TRP A 398 -22.01 -10.94 7.23
C TRP A 398 -22.68 -11.98 8.14
N PRO A 399 -22.64 -13.29 7.83
CA PRO A 399 -23.27 -14.32 8.65
C PRO A 399 -22.70 -14.37 10.07
N ARG A 400 -23.48 -14.87 11.01
CA ARG A 400 -22.98 -15.18 12.34
C ARG A 400 -22.05 -16.39 12.26
N ALA A 401 -20.99 -16.39 13.06
CA ALA A 401 -20.14 -17.56 13.19
C ALA A 401 -20.92 -18.75 13.77
N THR A 402 -20.69 -19.92 13.22
CA THR A 402 -21.27 -21.21 13.66
C THR A 402 -20.24 -22.06 14.42
N HIS A 403 -18.95 -21.81 14.21
CA HIS A 403 -17.84 -22.41 14.94
C HIS A 403 -17.18 -21.38 15.86
N ALA A 404 -16.52 -21.85 16.92
CA ALA A 404 -15.69 -20.98 17.74
C ALA A 404 -14.59 -20.35 16.87
N PRO A 405 -14.41 -19.03 16.90
CA PRO A 405 -13.39 -18.37 16.10
C PRO A 405 -12.00 -18.79 16.57
N ASP A 406 -11.06 -18.91 15.61
CA ASP A 406 -9.62 -18.97 15.88
C ASP A 406 -9.07 -17.53 15.92
N PRO A 407 -9.06 -16.86 17.09
CA PRO A 407 -8.73 -15.44 17.14
C PRO A 407 -7.25 -15.22 16.77
N PRO A 408 -6.92 -14.06 16.15
CA PRO A 408 -5.53 -13.67 15.90
C PRO A 408 -4.67 -13.69 17.17
N ARG A 409 -5.25 -13.29 18.30
CA ARG A 409 -4.62 -13.37 19.61
C ARG A 409 -5.39 -14.33 20.52
N PRO A 410 -4.78 -15.48 20.88
CA PRO A 410 -5.37 -16.38 21.90
C PRO A 410 -5.57 -15.67 23.23
N ALA A 411 -6.61 -16.05 23.96
CA ALA A 411 -6.88 -15.50 25.28
C ALA A 411 -5.67 -15.69 26.21
N GLY A 412 -5.25 -14.62 26.90
CA GLY A 412 -4.09 -14.63 27.78
C GLY A 412 -2.72 -14.64 27.09
N ALA A 413 -2.63 -14.70 25.76
CA ALA A 413 -1.36 -14.67 25.05
C ALA A 413 -0.62 -13.35 25.29
N ALA A 414 0.64 -13.43 25.73
CA ALA A 414 1.54 -12.29 25.91
C ALA A 414 2.44 -12.14 24.67
N TYR A 415 2.78 -10.90 24.34
CA TYR A 415 3.76 -10.64 23.28
C TYR A 415 5.14 -11.18 23.70
N PRO A 416 5.76 -12.05 22.89
CA PRO A 416 7.00 -12.72 23.29
C PRO A 416 8.22 -11.80 23.16
N SER A 417 9.28 -12.10 23.96
CA SER A 417 10.59 -11.45 23.81
C SER A 417 11.34 -12.05 22.61
N ILE A 418 10.96 -11.62 21.41
CA ILE A 418 11.59 -12.00 20.14
C ILE A 418 12.17 -10.73 19.52
N PRO A 419 13.42 -10.75 19.00
CA PRO A 419 13.95 -9.60 18.29
C PRO A 419 12.98 -9.14 17.21
N THR A 420 12.45 -7.92 17.36
CA THR A 420 11.38 -7.36 16.52
C THR A 420 11.82 -6.02 15.96
N LEU A 421 11.76 -5.88 14.64
CA LEU A 421 11.93 -4.61 13.93
C LEU A 421 10.56 -4.15 13.45
N VAL A 422 10.18 -2.95 13.83
CA VAL A 422 8.97 -2.28 13.34
C VAL A 422 9.40 -1.13 12.43
N LEU A 423 8.96 -1.16 11.18
CA LEU A 423 9.18 -0.09 10.20
C LEU A 423 7.85 0.56 9.87
N ASP A 424 7.86 1.88 9.70
CA ASP A 424 6.67 2.61 9.29
C ASP A 424 7.02 3.96 8.67
N GLY A 425 6.27 4.38 7.65
CA GLY A 425 6.41 5.69 7.03
C GLY A 425 5.78 6.79 7.87
N ASP A 426 6.41 7.97 7.93
CA ASP A 426 5.80 9.10 8.64
C ASP A 426 4.65 9.77 7.87
N LEU A 427 4.40 9.33 6.64
CA LEU A 427 3.27 9.72 5.80
C LEU A 427 2.23 8.59 5.66
N ASP A 428 2.46 7.44 6.30
CA ASP A 428 1.55 6.29 6.27
C ASP A 428 0.36 6.54 7.20
N GLN A 429 -0.80 6.77 6.64
CA GLN A 429 -2.05 6.92 7.39
C GLN A 429 -2.84 5.61 7.48
N ARG A 430 -2.64 4.68 6.55
CA ARG A 430 -3.35 3.40 6.46
C ARG A 430 -2.98 2.47 7.61
N THR A 431 -1.68 2.29 7.84
CA THR A 431 -1.11 1.53 8.95
C THR A 431 -0.27 2.46 9.83
N SER A 432 -0.94 3.37 10.48
CA SER A 432 -0.39 4.61 11.02
C SER A 432 0.81 4.44 11.96
N LEU A 433 1.77 5.36 11.88
CA LEU A 433 2.90 5.42 12.82
C LEU A 433 2.44 5.47 14.30
N ILE A 434 1.22 5.93 14.58
CA ILE A 434 0.59 5.86 15.92
C ILE A 434 0.35 4.39 16.29
N GLY A 435 -0.22 3.62 15.38
CA GLY A 435 -0.43 2.18 15.55
C GLY A 435 0.88 1.42 15.68
N ALA A 436 1.86 1.71 14.83
CA ALA A 436 3.20 1.11 14.87
C ALA A 436 3.90 1.33 16.21
N ARG A 437 3.80 2.53 16.80
CA ARG A 437 4.31 2.82 18.15
C ARG A 437 3.65 1.96 19.22
N ARG A 438 2.33 1.76 19.13
CA ARG A 438 1.60 0.87 20.06
C ARG A 438 2.04 -0.58 19.93
N VAL A 439 2.26 -1.05 18.70
CA VAL A 439 2.77 -2.42 18.46
C VAL A 439 4.18 -2.57 19.02
N ALA A 440 5.08 -1.65 18.68
CA ALA A 440 6.46 -1.70 19.19
C ALA A 440 6.51 -1.73 20.73
N ALA A 441 5.68 -0.93 21.41
CA ALA A 441 5.62 -0.92 22.87
C ALA A 441 5.14 -2.25 23.49
N ARG A 442 4.50 -3.13 22.73
CA ARG A 442 4.02 -4.44 23.20
C ARG A 442 5.09 -5.53 23.16
N PHE A 443 6.05 -5.43 22.25
CA PHE A 443 7.13 -6.40 22.14
C PHE A 443 8.30 -6.00 23.04
N PRO A 444 8.69 -6.86 24.03
CA PRO A 444 9.77 -6.52 24.97
C PRO A 444 11.14 -6.28 24.31
N ASP A 445 11.42 -6.92 23.16
CA ASP A 445 12.67 -6.79 22.39
C ASP A 445 12.38 -6.20 21.00
N SER A 446 11.89 -4.97 20.98
CA SER A 446 11.54 -4.29 19.73
C SER A 446 12.37 -3.03 19.47
N THR A 447 12.53 -2.71 18.20
CA THR A 447 13.04 -1.41 17.73
C THR A 447 12.10 -0.85 16.67
N LEU A 448 11.53 0.33 16.92
CA LEU A 448 10.77 1.09 15.94
C LEU A 448 11.72 2.00 15.15
N VAL A 449 11.59 1.98 13.84
CA VAL A 449 12.33 2.84 12.92
C VAL A 449 11.33 3.58 12.02
N PRO A 450 10.95 4.82 12.37
CA PRO A 450 10.19 5.67 11.48
C PRO A 450 11.02 6.04 10.23
N VAL A 451 10.41 5.90 9.05
CA VAL A 451 11.05 6.27 7.77
C VAL A 451 10.44 7.59 7.29
N ALA A 452 11.27 8.63 7.28
CA ALA A 452 10.82 9.96 6.89
C ALA A 452 10.39 10.01 5.41
N ASN A 453 9.38 10.82 5.09
CA ASN A 453 8.91 11.08 3.72
C ASN A 453 8.50 9.81 2.95
N GLN A 454 8.08 8.77 3.66
CA GLN A 454 7.64 7.51 3.10
C GLN A 454 6.19 7.25 3.52
N GLY A 455 5.42 6.71 2.59
CA GLY A 455 4.05 6.26 2.83
C GLY A 455 4.00 4.78 3.19
N HIS A 456 2.94 4.12 2.72
CA HIS A 456 2.60 2.75 3.08
C HIS A 456 3.63 1.72 2.58
N VAL A 457 4.08 0.84 3.49
CA VAL A 457 5.08 -0.22 3.27
C VAL A 457 6.43 0.32 2.81
N THR A 458 7.37 0.42 3.73
CA THR A 458 8.60 1.19 3.52
C THR A 458 9.73 0.43 2.84
N ALA A 459 9.89 -0.87 3.11
CA ALA A 459 11.07 -1.62 2.66
C ALA A 459 10.89 -2.31 1.30
N LEU A 460 9.67 -2.64 0.89
CA LEU A 460 9.40 -3.28 -0.40
C LEU A 460 9.52 -2.31 -1.58
N VAL A 461 9.19 -1.03 -1.36
CA VAL A 461 9.24 0.04 -2.37
C VAL A 461 10.36 1.04 -2.12
N ASP A 462 11.40 0.63 -1.44
CA ASP A 462 12.54 1.48 -1.06
C ASP A 462 13.51 1.69 -2.22
N TRP A 463 13.31 2.73 -3.00
CA TRP A 463 14.19 3.05 -4.13
C TRP A 463 15.59 3.50 -3.73
N TYR A 464 15.76 4.04 -2.52
CA TYR A 464 17.06 4.51 -2.01
C TYR A 464 17.83 3.45 -1.24
N GLY A 465 17.23 2.32 -0.95
CA GLY A 465 17.86 1.15 -0.34
C GLY A 465 18.12 1.25 1.16
N CYS A 466 17.55 2.25 1.84
CA CYS A 466 17.73 2.45 3.29
C CYS A 466 16.96 1.44 4.11
N ALA A 467 15.62 1.42 4.00
CA ALA A 467 14.74 0.54 4.78
C ALA A 467 15.01 -0.93 4.44
N ALA A 468 15.13 -1.26 3.15
CA ALA A 468 15.52 -2.60 2.71
C ALA A 468 16.90 -3.02 3.26
N GLY A 469 17.85 -2.08 3.33
CA GLY A 469 19.17 -2.30 3.95
C GLY A 469 19.09 -2.58 5.45
N ILE A 470 18.21 -1.89 6.18
CA ILE A 470 17.95 -2.12 7.61
C ILE A 470 17.37 -3.52 7.81
N VAL A 471 16.34 -3.92 7.04
CA VAL A 471 15.74 -5.27 7.10
C VAL A 471 16.78 -6.36 6.86
N ARG A 472 17.61 -6.24 5.82
CA ARG A 472 18.68 -7.22 5.53
C ARG A 472 19.69 -7.36 6.68
N ARG A 473 20.13 -6.24 7.28
CA ARG A 473 21.04 -6.26 8.44
C ARG A 473 20.36 -6.85 9.67
N PHE A 474 19.08 -6.52 9.88
CA PHE A 474 18.32 -7.07 11.00
C PHE A 474 18.18 -8.59 10.91
N PHE A 475 17.82 -9.15 9.77
CA PHE A 475 17.81 -10.60 9.59
C PHE A 475 19.19 -11.24 9.79
N ALA A 476 20.28 -10.54 9.43
CA ALA A 476 21.63 -11.06 9.61
C ALA A 476 22.07 -11.06 11.09
N THR A 477 21.73 -10.01 11.85
CA THR A 477 22.28 -9.74 13.18
C THR A 477 21.26 -9.80 14.31
N ARG A 478 19.96 -9.76 13.98
CA ARG A 478 18.83 -9.59 14.91
C ARG A 478 18.90 -8.27 15.70
N ARG A 479 19.57 -7.29 15.16
CA ARG A 479 19.69 -5.93 15.73
C ARG A 479 19.39 -4.89 14.65
N ALA A 480 18.60 -3.89 14.99
CA ALA A 480 18.36 -2.75 14.12
C ALA A 480 19.60 -1.84 14.10
N THR A 481 20.37 -1.91 13.01
CA THR A 481 21.60 -1.14 12.85
C THR A 481 21.58 -0.34 11.55
N GLY A 482 22.32 0.77 11.50
CA GLY A 482 22.39 1.65 10.34
C GLY A 482 21.07 2.36 10.06
N THR A 483 20.27 2.65 11.09
CA THR A 483 18.92 3.22 11.00
C THR A 483 18.90 4.72 10.72
N ALA A 484 20.04 5.41 10.89
CA ALA A 484 20.12 6.87 10.71
C ALA A 484 19.76 7.36 9.28
N CYS A 485 19.82 6.49 8.27
CA CYS A 485 19.38 6.84 6.91
C CYS A 485 17.87 7.04 6.83
N ALA A 486 17.06 6.37 7.65
CA ALA A 486 15.60 6.46 7.63
C ALA A 486 15.10 7.89 7.90
N ALA A 487 15.73 8.59 8.86
CA ALA A 487 15.40 9.98 9.15
C ALA A 487 15.86 10.98 8.05
N ARG A 488 16.70 10.54 7.11
CA ARG A 488 17.24 11.34 6.00
C ARG A 488 16.66 10.91 4.65
N ASN A 489 15.59 10.13 4.63
CA ASN A 489 14.92 9.80 3.38
C ASN A 489 14.47 11.09 2.69
N PRO A 490 14.66 11.24 1.35
CA PRO A 490 14.41 12.50 0.64
C PRO A 490 12.99 13.03 0.79
N ALA A 491 12.87 14.35 0.95
CA ALA A 491 11.57 15.02 1.00
C ALA A 491 10.87 15.02 -0.37
N LEU A 492 9.56 15.06 -0.36
CA LEU A 492 8.75 15.20 -1.58
C LEU A 492 8.95 16.60 -2.18
N HIS A 493 9.11 16.65 -3.51
CA HIS A 493 9.14 17.89 -4.26
C HIS A 493 7.70 18.32 -4.57
N LEU A 494 7.12 19.21 -3.76
CA LEU A 494 5.76 19.67 -3.97
C LEU A 494 5.69 20.64 -5.16
N VAL A 495 4.60 20.53 -5.92
CA VAL A 495 4.33 21.46 -7.03
C VAL A 495 4.02 22.86 -6.48
N ALA A 496 4.72 23.87 -6.99
CA ALA A 496 4.51 25.25 -6.57
C ALA A 496 3.20 25.86 -7.08
N ALA A 497 2.81 25.55 -8.31
CA ALA A 497 1.61 26.06 -8.97
C ALA A 497 1.24 25.20 -10.18
N PHE A 498 -0.04 25.28 -10.60
CA PHE A 498 -0.56 24.69 -11.83
C PHE A 498 -1.06 25.78 -12.80
N PRO A 499 -0.17 26.56 -13.42
CA PRO A 499 -0.59 27.58 -14.38
C PRO A 499 -1.27 26.96 -15.59
N ARG A 500 -2.35 27.58 -16.09
CA ARG A 500 -3.03 27.10 -17.31
C ARG A 500 -2.13 27.21 -18.54
N THR A 501 -1.40 28.31 -18.64
CA THR A 501 -0.47 28.60 -19.74
C THR A 501 0.84 29.13 -19.21
N SER A 502 1.88 29.16 -20.04
CA SER A 502 3.17 29.73 -19.67
C SER A 502 3.10 31.23 -19.33
N ARG A 503 2.06 31.94 -19.77
CA ARG A 503 1.88 33.37 -19.48
C ARG A 503 1.74 33.66 -17.97
N THR A 504 1.11 32.78 -17.23
CA THR A 504 0.89 32.90 -15.78
C THR A 504 1.85 32.02 -14.97
N ALA A 505 2.76 31.30 -15.64
CA ALA A 505 3.74 30.45 -14.97
C ALA A 505 4.81 31.29 -14.24
N PRO A 506 5.38 30.76 -13.15
CA PRO A 506 6.60 31.31 -12.57
C PRO A 506 7.73 31.39 -13.58
N GLU A 507 8.62 32.34 -13.41
CA GLU A 507 9.83 32.41 -14.22
C GLU A 507 10.93 31.48 -13.65
N ALA A 508 11.59 30.74 -14.53
CA ALA A 508 12.86 30.12 -14.18
C ALA A 508 13.91 31.19 -13.88
N THR A 509 14.76 30.96 -12.88
CA THR A 509 15.77 31.93 -12.46
C THR A 509 16.94 31.94 -13.43
N PRO A 510 17.34 33.08 -13.99
CA PRO A 510 18.48 33.17 -14.88
C PRO A 510 19.81 32.91 -14.13
N ALA A 511 20.71 32.18 -14.74
CA ALA A 511 22.08 31.97 -14.28
C ALA A 511 23.05 32.76 -15.17
N SER A 512 24.34 32.82 -14.78
CA SER A 512 25.36 33.55 -15.55
C SER A 512 25.43 33.08 -17.01
N GLY A 513 25.33 34.03 -17.92
CA GLY A 513 25.30 33.79 -19.36
C GLY A 513 23.95 33.36 -19.90
N ASP A 514 22.86 33.60 -19.16
CA ASP A 514 21.50 33.50 -19.69
C ASP A 514 21.15 34.72 -20.55
N GLU A 515 20.62 34.49 -21.74
CA GLU A 515 20.20 35.53 -22.69
C GLU A 515 18.69 35.49 -22.93
N SER A 516 17.95 34.73 -22.12
CA SER A 516 16.52 34.48 -22.33
C SER A 516 15.64 35.65 -21.84
N PHE A 517 14.50 35.79 -22.51
CA PHE A 517 13.44 36.71 -22.07
C PHE A 517 12.49 36.05 -21.08
N ALA A 518 11.73 36.84 -20.33
CA ALA A 518 10.75 36.38 -19.34
C ALA A 518 9.79 35.28 -19.89
N ALA A 519 9.28 35.47 -21.13
CA ALA A 519 8.42 34.48 -21.75
C ALA A 519 9.10 33.10 -21.95
N GLN A 520 10.40 33.10 -22.34
CA GLN A 520 11.18 31.87 -22.51
C GLN A 520 11.48 31.22 -21.17
N ARG A 521 11.76 31.99 -20.11
CA ARG A 521 11.96 31.49 -18.76
C ARG A 521 10.70 30.84 -18.18
N ARG A 522 9.51 31.41 -18.44
CA ARG A 522 8.22 30.80 -18.07
C ARG A 522 7.94 29.50 -18.84
N GLN A 523 8.23 29.47 -20.15
CA GLN A 523 8.13 28.23 -20.94
C GLN A 523 9.10 27.15 -20.44
N ALA A 524 10.32 27.53 -20.06
CA ALA A 524 11.31 26.62 -19.50
C ALA A 524 10.87 26.02 -18.16
N TRP A 525 10.22 26.85 -17.31
CA TRP A 525 9.60 26.37 -16.06
C TRP A 525 8.52 25.32 -16.36
N CYS A 526 7.58 25.62 -17.27
CA CYS A 526 6.54 24.67 -17.69
C CYS A 526 7.12 23.37 -18.25
N ALA A 527 8.23 23.46 -19.00
CA ALA A 527 8.88 22.29 -19.59
C ALA A 527 9.55 21.41 -18.51
N ALA A 528 10.17 22.02 -17.50
CA ALA A 528 10.74 21.29 -16.36
C ALA A 528 9.64 20.58 -15.55
N GLN A 529 8.52 21.26 -15.29
CA GLN A 529 7.38 20.66 -14.59
C GLN A 529 6.76 19.51 -15.39
N ALA A 530 6.69 19.57 -16.73
CA ALA A 530 6.19 18.49 -17.56
C ALA A 530 7.06 17.22 -17.44
N VAL A 531 8.38 17.36 -17.29
CA VAL A 531 9.30 16.24 -17.04
C VAL A 531 9.08 15.65 -15.65
N ALA A 532 9.03 16.50 -14.63
CA ALA A 532 8.83 16.07 -13.25
C ALA A 532 7.47 15.41 -13.04
N ASP A 533 6.42 15.94 -13.68
CA ASP A 533 5.08 15.40 -13.67
C ASP A 533 5.04 13.97 -14.25
N ALA A 534 5.71 13.73 -15.38
CA ALA A 534 5.80 12.40 -15.97
C ALA A 534 6.56 11.40 -15.08
N ILE A 535 7.59 11.85 -14.35
CA ILE A 535 8.31 11.00 -13.36
C ILE A 535 7.40 10.67 -12.17
N ALA A 536 6.70 11.66 -11.63
CA ALA A 536 5.81 11.48 -10.49
C ALA A 536 4.65 10.52 -10.78
N ARG A 537 4.28 10.33 -12.06
CA ARG A 537 3.22 9.39 -12.48
C ARG A 537 3.75 8.00 -12.83
N TYR A 538 5.06 7.78 -12.83
CA TYR A 538 5.62 6.45 -13.13
C TYR A 538 5.05 5.33 -12.25
N PRO A 539 4.81 5.51 -10.95
CA PRO A 539 4.25 4.45 -10.10
C PRO A 539 2.80 4.07 -10.44
N VAL A 540 2.01 5.00 -10.96
CA VAL A 540 0.55 4.81 -11.16
C VAL A 540 0.15 4.49 -12.60
N ILE A 541 1.09 4.52 -13.56
CA ILE A 541 0.76 4.26 -14.97
C ILE A 541 0.59 2.77 -15.25
N PRO A 542 -0.53 2.36 -15.85
CA PRO A 542 -0.67 1.01 -16.37
C PRO A 542 0.20 0.85 -17.62
N ASP A 543 0.66 -0.38 -17.89
CA ASP A 543 1.34 -0.75 -19.14
C ASP A 543 2.48 0.19 -19.55
N SER A 544 3.14 0.81 -18.56
CA SER A 544 4.27 1.73 -18.78
C SER A 544 3.97 2.94 -19.69
N SER A 545 2.71 3.39 -19.76
CA SER A 545 2.27 4.51 -20.59
C SER A 545 1.34 5.44 -19.81
N GLY A 546 1.60 6.75 -19.86
CA GLY A 546 0.80 7.76 -19.15
C GLY A 546 0.53 9.00 -20.01
N ALA A 547 -0.34 9.87 -19.49
CA ALA A 547 -0.73 11.15 -20.10
C ALA A 547 -0.18 12.34 -19.30
N GLY A 548 0.14 13.44 -19.98
CA GLY A 548 0.39 14.73 -19.33
C GLY A 548 -0.90 15.40 -18.89
N LEU A 549 -0.80 16.26 -17.87
CA LEU A 549 -1.93 16.97 -17.26
C LEU A 549 -2.88 17.61 -18.30
N ARG A 550 -2.32 18.29 -19.27
CA ARG A 550 -3.08 19.01 -20.32
C ARG A 550 -2.87 18.40 -21.71
N GLY A 551 -2.53 17.12 -21.77
CA GLY A 551 -2.36 16.36 -23.00
C GLY A 551 -0.92 15.96 -23.30
N GLY A 552 -0.76 15.27 -24.43
CA GLY A 552 0.46 14.52 -24.74
C GLY A 552 0.51 13.21 -23.99
N ARG A 553 1.52 12.41 -24.27
CA ARG A 553 1.73 11.10 -23.62
C ARG A 553 3.21 10.84 -23.40
N PHE A 554 3.48 9.95 -22.47
CA PHE A 554 4.82 9.44 -22.25
C PHE A 554 4.79 7.92 -22.12
N THR A 555 5.92 7.29 -22.37
CA THR A 555 6.13 5.87 -22.10
C THR A 555 7.34 5.74 -21.19
N ALA A 556 7.31 4.75 -20.31
CA ALA A 556 8.40 4.43 -19.41
C ALA A 556 8.95 3.03 -19.71
N THR A 557 10.26 2.86 -19.58
CA THR A 557 10.92 1.55 -19.63
C THR A 557 11.89 1.42 -18.47
N GLY A 558 11.97 0.23 -17.90
CA GLY A 558 12.75 -0.09 -16.69
C GLY A 558 11.89 -0.93 -15.76
N ALA A 559 12.44 -2.06 -15.28
CA ALA A 559 11.69 -2.93 -14.39
C ALA A 559 11.52 -2.27 -13.02
N TYR A 560 10.31 -2.32 -12.48
CA TYR A 560 9.98 -1.67 -11.21
C TYR A 560 10.81 -2.22 -10.04
N LEU A 561 11.07 -3.54 -10.05
CA LEU A 561 11.72 -4.27 -8.95
C LEU A 561 13.26 -4.31 -9.00
N ASP A 562 13.89 -4.02 -10.12
CA ASP A 562 15.34 -4.21 -10.26
C ASP A 562 16.19 -3.00 -9.83
N HIS A 563 15.56 -1.93 -9.34
CA HIS A 563 16.20 -0.66 -8.95
C HIS A 563 17.08 -0.03 -10.06
N GLY A 564 16.99 -0.53 -11.28
CA GLY A 564 17.69 0.00 -12.45
C GLY A 564 17.18 1.38 -12.89
N PRO A 565 17.82 2.00 -13.88
CA PRO A 565 17.38 3.27 -14.41
C PRO A 565 16.02 3.15 -15.12
N VAL A 566 15.18 4.16 -14.93
CA VAL A 566 13.94 4.33 -15.71
C VAL A 566 14.22 5.31 -16.85
N THR A 567 13.82 4.94 -18.06
CA THR A 567 13.83 5.83 -19.22
C THR A 567 12.41 6.19 -19.59
N LEU A 568 12.09 7.50 -19.59
CA LEU A 568 10.81 7.99 -20.12
C LEU A 568 11.03 8.64 -21.48
N ARG A 569 10.07 8.42 -22.40
CA ARG A 569 9.98 9.09 -23.70
C ARG A 569 8.74 9.95 -23.71
N LEU A 570 8.92 11.25 -23.81
CA LEU A 570 7.84 12.24 -23.84
C LEU A 570 7.45 12.54 -25.29
N LYS A 571 6.15 12.63 -25.57
CA LYS A 571 5.60 13.03 -26.87
C LYS A 571 4.52 14.08 -26.68
N GLY A 572 4.90 15.36 -26.80
CA GLY A 572 3.99 16.49 -26.65
C GLY A 572 3.37 16.62 -25.26
N VAL A 573 4.04 16.16 -24.20
CA VAL A 573 3.55 16.25 -22.81
C VAL A 573 3.36 17.71 -22.42
N ARG A 574 2.19 18.04 -21.86
CA ARG A 574 1.84 19.40 -21.47
C ARG A 574 1.50 19.47 -19.98
N PHE A 575 2.28 20.25 -19.26
CA PHE A 575 1.94 20.72 -17.91
C PHE A 575 1.18 22.06 -18.00
N CYS A 576 1.72 23.02 -18.78
CA CYS A 576 1.00 24.21 -19.25
C CYS A 576 0.44 23.94 -20.65
N ALA A 577 -0.78 24.38 -20.98
CA ALA A 577 -1.49 24.02 -22.19
C ALA A 577 -0.74 24.41 -23.50
N ASP A 578 0.00 25.50 -23.48
CA ASP A 578 0.73 26.08 -24.61
C ASP A 578 2.17 25.58 -24.75
N VAL A 579 2.68 24.72 -23.83
CA VAL A 579 4.06 24.21 -23.88
C VAL A 579 4.04 22.69 -24.04
N ALA A 580 4.21 22.22 -25.27
CA ALA A 580 4.30 20.80 -25.60
C ALA A 580 5.76 20.31 -25.55
N VAL A 581 6.05 19.37 -24.65
CA VAL A 581 7.40 18.87 -24.37
C VAL A 581 7.57 17.48 -24.97
N SER A 582 8.65 17.30 -25.76
CA SER A 582 9.03 16.00 -26.31
C SER A 582 10.51 15.74 -26.03
N GLY A 583 10.87 14.47 -25.84
CA GLY A 583 12.26 14.11 -25.59
C GLY A 583 12.44 12.85 -24.76
N ARG A 584 13.64 12.71 -24.22
CA ARG A 584 14.05 11.56 -23.42
C ARG A 584 14.49 12.00 -22.02
N VAL A 585 14.02 11.26 -21.01
CA VAL A 585 14.38 11.41 -19.61
C VAL A 585 15.01 10.11 -19.13
N VAL A 586 16.10 10.20 -18.37
CA VAL A 586 16.69 9.05 -17.66
C VAL A 586 16.73 9.38 -16.18
N TRP A 587 16.09 8.53 -15.40
CA TRP A 587 16.03 8.62 -13.95
C TRP A 587 16.76 7.45 -13.31
N GLN A 588 17.84 7.77 -12.56
CA GLN A 588 18.60 6.81 -11.75
C GLN A 588 17.93 6.71 -10.38
N ARG A 589 17.09 5.73 -10.15
CA ARG A 589 16.23 5.62 -8.95
C ARG A 589 17.05 5.65 -7.64
N THR A 590 18.08 4.82 -7.53
CA THR A 590 18.88 4.68 -6.32
C THR A 590 19.65 5.94 -5.90
N SER A 591 19.93 6.85 -6.83
CA SER A 591 20.60 8.14 -6.55
C SER A 591 19.67 9.33 -6.68
N GLY A 592 18.45 9.13 -7.12
CA GLY A 592 17.50 10.19 -7.44
C GLY A 592 17.88 11.04 -8.65
N ARG A 593 19.01 10.80 -9.32
CA ARG A 593 19.50 11.64 -10.41
C ARG A 593 18.62 11.55 -11.64
N VAL A 594 18.18 12.70 -12.13
CA VAL A 594 17.41 12.85 -13.36
C VAL A 594 18.21 13.64 -14.38
N ARG A 595 18.23 13.14 -15.61
CA ARG A 595 18.75 13.83 -16.79
C ARG A 595 17.75 13.76 -17.92
N ALA A 596 17.44 14.89 -18.51
CA ALA A 596 16.53 14.96 -19.65
C ALA A 596 17.15 15.75 -20.81
N VAL A 597 16.88 15.32 -22.03
CA VAL A 597 17.12 16.09 -23.25
C VAL A 597 15.76 16.25 -23.93
N ILE A 598 15.27 17.49 -23.95
CA ILE A 598 13.90 17.82 -24.34
C ILE A 598 13.86 18.95 -25.35
N ALA A 599 12.78 18.99 -26.09
CA ALA A 599 12.44 20.08 -27.01
C ALA A 599 11.01 20.58 -26.71
N TYR A 600 10.81 21.90 -26.79
CA TYR A 600 9.51 22.56 -26.71
C TYR A 600 9.56 23.83 -27.57
N GLY A 601 8.53 24.04 -28.39
CA GLY A 601 8.58 25.09 -29.42
C GLY A 601 9.85 24.99 -30.27
N ALA A 602 10.60 26.09 -30.35
CA ALA A 602 11.90 26.15 -31.03
C ALA A 602 13.10 25.98 -30.10
N SER A 603 12.86 25.59 -28.85
CA SER A 603 13.90 25.40 -27.83
C SER A 603 14.36 23.95 -27.77
N ARG A 604 15.68 23.73 -27.60
CA ARG A 604 16.28 22.43 -27.27
C ARG A 604 17.17 22.60 -26.06
N VAL A 605 16.90 21.81 -25.02
CA VAL A 605 17.54 21.96 -23.73
C VAL A 605 17.89 20.62 -23.09
N SER A 606 18.95 20.61 -22.28
CA SER A 606 19.23 19.59 -21.28
C SER A 606 18.75 20.06 -19.92
N LEU A 607 18.19 19.16 -19.12
CA LEU A 607 17.71 19.42 -17.76
C LEU A 607 18.30 18.36 -16.83
N ALA A 608 18.81 18.78 -15.67
CA ALA A 608 19.38 17.87 -14.68
C ALA A 608 19.06 18.32 -13.25
N TRP A 609 18.66 17.37 -12.40
CA TRP A 609 18.46 17.55 -10.95
C TRP A 609 18.52 16.22 -10.22
N SER A 610 18.28 16.23 -8.92
CA SER A 610 18.13 15.01 -8.11
C SER A 610 16.84 15.05 -7.30
N LEU A 611 16.07 13.99 -7.37
CA LEU A 611 14.90 13.76 -6.50
C LEU A 611 15.31 13.46 -5.05
N ALA A 612 16.61 13.17 -4.82
CA ALA A 612 17.15 12.94 -3.47
C ALA A 612 17.48 14.25 -2.72
N THR A 613 17.33 15.42 -3.36
CA THR A 613 17.60 16.73 -2.76
C THR A 613 16.59 17.75 -3.26
N LEU A 614 16.35 18.80 -2.48
CA LEU A 614 15.56 19.95 -2.89
C LEU A 614 16.36 21.01 -3.67
N ALA A 615 17.54 20.66 -4.17
CA ALA A 615 18.35 21.56 -4.98
C ALA A 615 17.66 21.87 -6.32
N PRO A 616 17.72 23.12 -6.80
CA PRO A 616 17.10 23.50 -8.07
C PRO A 616 17.60 22.66 -9.24
N ALA A 617 16.72 22.39 -10.18
CA ALA A 617 17.09 21.79 -11.46
C ALA A 617 17.86 22.80 -12.32
N VAL A 618 18.91 22.33 -12.99
CA VAL A 618 19.71 23.12 -13.93
C VAL A 618 19.25 22.83 -15.36
N LEU A 619 18.88 23.89 -16.08
CA LEU A 619 18.49 23.83 -17.49
C LEU A 619 19.48 24.60 -18.35
N ARG A 620 20.00 23.94 -19.39
CA ARG A 620 20.95 24.51 -20.34
C ARG A 620 20.58 24.17 -21.77
N GLY A 621 20.70 25.13 -22.68
CA GLY A 621 20.43 24.91 -24.11
C GLY A 621 20.29 26.19 -24.89
N GLY A 622 19.48 26.16 -25.93
CA GLY A 622 19.20 27.32 -26.76
C GLY A 622 17.72 27.39 -27.15
N ALA A 623 17.24 28.60 -27.33
CA ALA A 623 15.94 28.90 -27.89
C ALA A 623 16.11 29.71 -29.17
N ARG A 624 15.39 29.32 -30.23
CA ARG A 624 15.32 30.08 -31.50
C ARG A 624 13.98 30.79 -31.61
N ARG A 625 13.97 32.01 -32.07
CA ARG A 625 12.79 32.69 -32.56
C ARG A 625 12.85 32.69 -34.08
N ALA A 626 11.72 32.58 -34.77
CA ALA A 626 11.70 32.68 -36.22
C ALA A 626 12.40 33.97 -36.71
N GLY A 627 13.42 33.82 -37.57
CA GLY A 627 14.19 34.95 -38.12
C GLY A 627 15.24 35.56 -37.19
N SER A 628 15.50 34.97 -35.98
CA SER A 628 16.48 35.49 -35.03
C SER A 628 17.57 34.47 -34.70
N PRO A 629 18.79 34.91 -34.29
CA PRO A 629 19.80 33.99 -33.75
C PRO A 629 19.29 33.22 -32.52
N ALA A 630 19.84 32.06 -32.28
CA ALA A 630 19.54 31.30 -31.07
C ALA A 630 20.08 32.05 -29.86
N VAL A 631 19.26 32.23 -28.82
CA VAL A 631 19.67 32.78 -27.53
C VAL A 631 20.03 31.64 -26.56
N ALA A 632 21.03 31.87 -25.73
CA ALA A 632 21.44 30.89 -24.73
C ALA A 632 20.42 30.83 -23.58
N LEU A 633 20.02 29.62 -23.21
CA LEU A 633 19.22 29.34 -22.00
C LEU A 633 20.15 28.77 -20.94
N ARG A 634 20.32 29.48 -19.84
CA ARG A 634 21.05 29.04 -18.64
C ARG A 634 20.21 29.37 -17.41
N LEU A 635 19.38 28.44 -17.00
CA LEU A 635 18.32 28.66 -16.03
C LEU A 635 18.39 27.68 -14.88
N THR A 636 17.86 28.09 -13.74
CA THR A 636 17.50 27.17 -12.67
C THR A 636 16.00 27.21 -12.42
N VAL A 637 15.43 26.03 -12.10
CA VAL A 637 14.03 25.88 -11.75
C VAL A 637 13.99 25.32 -10.33
N PRO A 638 13.14 25.80 -9.40
CA PRO A 638 12.95 25.15 -8.11
C PRO A 638 12.79 23.65 -8.32
N ALA A 639 13.28 22.84 -7.39
CA ALA A 639 13.27 21.37 -7.53
C ALA A 639 11.89 20.90 -8.03
N PRO A 640 11.79 20.44 -9.26
CA PRO A 640 10.53 20.16 -9.90
C PRO A 640 9.95 18.80 -9.48
#